data_6b997d9e8b92eba1db4c34847f78d3db
#
_entry.id   6b997d9e8b92eba1db4c34847f78d3db
#
_cell.length_a   1.000
_cell.length_b   1.000
_cell.length_c   1.000
_cell.angle_alpha   90.00
_cell.angle_beta   90.00
_cell.angle_gamma   90.00
#
_symmetry.space_group_name_H-M   'P 1'
#
loop_
_entity.id
_entity.type
_entity.pdbx_description
1 polymer ?
#
loop_
_entity_poly.entity_id
_entity_poly.type
_entity_poly.pdbx_seq_one_letter_code
_entity_poly.pdbx_strand_id
1 'polypeptide(L)'
;MRKILTFAPILCFCLIQCLNKSESRFPVDLVLELKNAKSKFKIGTDNRTYHWKKNPGRQSGLPLSRKWENTQITFNTNKEIFLNHSLDAIYFPPGQEYQFTLPKGKYKFSSLVGLLGEKEFQPSVSGKLKLYTQSQILEEWDFTGAAKEQWNKKETLVTLEGDLRLVWESKDSDLYIGEPLLYPWEWLDTLVSAQKPKSVILIVIDSARKDFIGAYGFRHSVTPNIDQMAKESVFFENPFANGNWTKPSMMSFFHSEYSSNLGLGNSWFSTKPYQRKVYYGKKRDNLAKTFREAGYYSKTIMNNVFFLDYTTVGLDLGFHNSYQVGMDIVDTEILTNHAIEFVTEKKDIPYFLHFNLNTPHASYSPPPEDMKVVRSIIPDSEFFRYESPVQRYLGEMHYTDREIGRLVRKLKELGTYDETMIIVTGDHGELFSPEHDYSYHFIMQTRFGHGETHYDEEINVPYFIKLPKSIVYNIGKNSQIRISGQSSLLSLAPTILGFLDLLPKNSTYQGVDYASCIRNSTPCPKETYIYTEGRMSESVRTENYKYIRRYPGFTTVRRTSAGEPHTMAEELYDLKQDPKELRNLSLGTEGEILLQQARADFRNENFLKRNGLRIWIPPCEETVCRDFMSMSVQGSVYDWVAPPTVQIASGSAKTISVTKESKDRKGSNASSQEPKQDLSEEIILRTVNPELGAFFQFTRNGKTIPVRFGKYGLEFQKSMTHIEDLIVSERQPDGLYASPLPWVYNDGAFSGSGESEVQKEMGKEVKKILETWGYIHE
;
A
#
# COMPACT_ATOMS: atom_id res chain seq x y z
N MET A 1 -55.66 -5.59 40.95
CA MET A 1 -55.99 -4.88 39.70
C MET A 1 -55.03 -3.74 39.49
N ARG A 2 -54.58 -3.53 38.26
CA ARG A 2 -53.56 -2.56 37.77
C ARG A 2 -52.12 -2.91 38.10
N LYS A 3 -51.53 -3.65 37.17
CA LYS A 3 -50.15 -3.52 36.67
C LYS A 3 -49.92 -4.57 35.57
N ILE A 4 -50.50 -4.38 34.41
CA ILE A 4 -50.10 -5.01 33.14
C ILE A 4 -50.50 -4.01 32.07
N LEU A 5 -49.50 -3.32 31.51
CA LEU A 5 -49.57 -2.65 30.21
C LEU A 5 -48.44 -1.61 30.12
N THR A 6 -47.23 -2.06 29.84
CA THR A 6 -46.16 -1.18 29.25
C THR A 6 -44.97 -2.00 28.76
N PHE A 7 -45.19 -3.05 27.95
CA PHE A 7 -44.08 -3.77 27.32
C PHE A 7 -44.29 -4.11 25.83
N ALA A 8 -45.21 -3.44 25.14
CA ALA A 8 -45.53 -3.78 23.77
C ALA A 8 -44.95 -2.87 22.66
N PRO A 9 -44.33 -1.66 22.87
CA PRO A 9 -43.81 -0.89 21.75
C PRO A 9 -42.36 -1.17 21.43
N ILE A 10 -41.55 -1.79 22.28
CA ILE A 10 -40.10 -1.97 22.04
C ILE A 10 -39.82 -3.18 21.17
N LEU A 11 -40.63 -4.22 21.19
CA LEU A 11 -40.45 -5.40 20.34
C LEU A 11 -40.89 -5.15 18.88
N CYS A 12 -41.83 -4.22 18.64
CA CYS A 12 -42.22 -3.86 17.28
C CYS A 12 -41.18 -3.00 16.56
N PHE A 13 -40.40 -2.18 17.28
CA PHE A 13 -39.36 -1.36 16.67
C PHE A 13 -38.13 -2.18 16.23
N CYS A 14 -37.78 -3.24 16.95
CA CYS A 14 -36.69 -4.15 16.55
C CYS A 14 -37.07 -5.08 15.41
N LEU A 15 -38.36 -5.46 15.26
CA LEU A 15 -38.82 -6.29 14.15
C LEU A 15 -39.02 -5.52 12.85
N ILE A 16 -39.31 -4.22 12.95
CA ILE A 16 -39.40 -3.33 11.75
C ILE A 16 -37.98 -2.99 11.24
N GLN A 17 -36.97 -2.93 12.10
CA GLN A 17 -35.57 -2.76 11.63
C GLN A 17 -34.95 -4.04 11.05
N CYS A 18 -35.50 -5.23 11.34
CA CYS A 18 -35.05 -6.48 10.73
C CYS A 18 -35.76 -6.85 9.41
N LEU A 19 -36.82 -6.16 9.02
CA LEU A 19 -37.56 -6.40 7.78
C LEU A 19 -37.30 -5.37 6.67
N ASN A 20 -36.64 -4.26 6.96
CA ASN A 20 -36.06 -3.35 5.96
C ASN A 20 -34.60 -3.76 5.67
N LYS A 21 -34.39 -4.91 5.06
CA LYS A 21 -33.21 -5.10 4.22
C LYS A 21 -33.37 -4.19 3.00
N SER A 22 -33.12 -2.93 3.26
CA SER A 22 -32.46 -1.91 2.46
C SER A 22 -32.52 -2.11 0.95
N GLU A 23 -33.30 -1.30 0.34
CA GLU A 23 -32.96 -0.66 -0.91
C GLU A 23 -31.50 -0.22 -0.81
N SER A 24 -30.64 -0.77 -1.66
CA SER A 24 -29.23 -0.41 -1.66
C SER A 24 -29.10 1.07 -2.05
N ARG A 25 -28.72 1.91 -1.11
CA ARG A 25 -28.55 3.36 -1.31
C ARG A 25 -27.28 3.72 -2.10
N PHE A 26 -26.55 2.73 -2.59
CA PHE A 26 -25.26 2.89 -3.24
C PHE A 26 -25.24 2.23 -4.61
N PRO A 27 -24.36 2.65 -5.53
CA PRO A 27 -24.19 1.94 -6.79
C PRO A 27 -23.90 0.46 -6.55
N VAL A 28 -24.57 -0.40 -7.31
CA VAL A 28 -24.26 -1.84 -7.33
C VAL A 28 -23.10 -2.04 -8.29
N ASP A 29 -22.01 -2.55 -7.78
CA ASP A 29 -20.83 -2.93 -8.56
C ASP A 29 -20.93 -4.40 -8.95
N LEU A 30 -21.20 -4.67 -10.22
CA LEU A 30 -21.40 -6.05 -10.70
C LEU A 30 -20.13 -6.90 -10.63
N VAL A 31 -18.93 -6.30 -10.60
CA VAL A 31 -17.70 -7.04 -10.38
C VAL A 31 -17.63 -7.54 -8.94
N LEU A 32 -18.00 -6.72 -7.96
CA LEU A 32 -18.07 -7.14 -6.55
C LEU A 32 -19.17 -8.18 -6.32
N GLU A 33 -20.33 -8.01 -6.97
CA GLU A 33 -21.40 -9.01 -6.91
C GLU A 33 -20.94 -10.36 -7.46
N LEU A 34 -20.22 -10.36 -8.56
CA LEU A 34 -19.65 -11.58 -9.14
C LEU A 34 -18.62 -12.24 -8.19
N LYS A 35 -17.78 -11.45 -7.52
CA LYS A 35 -16.81 -11.94 -6.54
C LYS A 35 -17.48 -12.57 -5.31
N ASN A 36 -18.53 -11.94 -4.81
CA ASN A 36 -19.22 -12.37 -3.59
C ASN A 36 -20.10 -13.60 -3.80
N ALA A 37 -20.54 -13.85 -5.03
CA ALA A 37 -21.47 -14.90 -5.38
C ALA A 37 -20.81 -16.25 -5.69
N LYS A 38 -19.80 -16.67 -4.96
CA LYS A 38 -18.96 -17.88 -5.16
C LYS A 38 -19.65 -19.20 -5.51
N SER A 39 -20.98 -19.29 -5.52
CA SER A 39 -21.69 -20.57 -5.66
C SER A 39 -22.92 -20.56 -6.57
N LYS A 40 -23.34 -19.47 -7.16
CA LYS A 40 -24.62 -19.37 -7.88
C LYS A 40 -24.55 -19.16 -9.39
N PHE A 41 -23.37 -18.94 -9.95
CA PHE A 41 -23.25 -18.76 -11.39
C PHE A 41 -23.14 -20.11 -12.09
N LYS A 42 -24.05 -20.42 -12.99
CA LYS A 42 -23.81 -21.41 -14.02
C LYS A 42 -22.70 -20.89 -14.92
N ILE A 43 -21.48 -21.25 -14.58
CA ILE A 43 -20.35 -21.13 -15.49
C ILE A 43 -20.67 -22.13 -16.59
N GLY A 44 -20.68 -21.67 -17.84
CA GLY A 44 -20.73 -22.59 -18.97
C GLY A 44 -19.69 -23.68 -18.75
N THR A 45 -20.09 -24.95 -18.91
CA THR A 45 -19.30 -26.15 -18.60
C THR A 45 -18.08 -26.35 -19.51
N ASP A 46 -17.51 -25.28 -20.01
CA ASP A 46 -16.30 -25.33 -20.84
C ASP A 46 -15.06 -25.32 -19.92
N ASN A 47 -14.51 -26.52 -19.72
CA ASN A 47 -13.26 -26.77 -19.01
C ASN A 47 -12.01 -26.21 -19.74
N ARG A 48 -12.18 -25.21 -20.56
CA ARG A 48 -11.03 -24.54 -21.17
C ARG A 48 -10.27 -23.83 -20.08
N THR A 49 -9.07 -24.33 -19.82
CA THR A 49 -8.01 -23.59 -19.15
C THR A 49 -7.77 -22.33 -20.00
N TYR A 50 -8.34 -21.21 -19.60
CA TYR A 50 -8.08 -19.95 -20.28
C TYR A 50 -6.61 -19.61 -20.06
N HIS A 51 -5.77 -20.03 -21.00
CA HIS A 51 -4.49 -19.41 -21.14
C HIS A 51 -4.77 -17.95 -21.53
N TRP A 52 -4.30 -17.02 -20.76
CA TRP A 52 -4.14 -15.65 -21.21
C TRP A 52 -3.31 -15.72 -22.48
N LYS A 53 -3.98 -15.80 -23.61
CA LYS A 53 -3.34 -15.49 -24.87
C LYS A 53 -2.87 -14.06 -24.73
N LYS A 54 -1.57 -13.89 -24.90
CA LYS A 54 -0.82 -12.65 -24.91
C LYS A 54 -1.73 -11.45 -25.12
N ASN A 55 -1.88 -10.63 -24.09
CA ASN A 55 -2.23 -9.26 -24.36
C ASN A 55 -1.24 -8.78 -25.41
N PRO A 56 -1.68 -8.32 -26.59
CA PRO A 56 -0.74 -7.90 -27.62
C PRO A 56 0.08 -6.73 -27.06
N GLY A 57 1.20 -7.07 -26.48
CA GLY A 57 2.11 -6.15 -25.84
C GLY A 57 2.52 -6.46 -24.41
N ARG A 58 1.76 -7.18 -23.59
CA ARG A 58 2.16 -7.41 -22.19
C ARG A 58 1.62 -8.69 -21.57
N GLN A 59 2.49 -9.44 -20.94
CA GLN A 59 2.14 -10.60 -20.14
C GLN A 59 1.65 -10.13 -18.77
N SER A 60 0.39 -10.40 -18.43
CA SER A 60 -0.04 -10.28 -17.06
C SER A 60 0.66 -11.37 -16.24
N GLY A 61 1.48 -10.98 -15.30
CA GLY A 61 2.14 -11.93 -14.40
C GLY A 61 1.24 -12.45 -13.27
N LEU A 62 -0.08 -12.37 -13.39
CA LEU A 62 -0.99 -12.93 -12.41
C LEU A 62 -1.04 -14.45 -12.55
N PRO A 63 -0.89 -15.21 -11.46
CA PRO A 63 -0.97 -16.65 -11.52
C PRO A 63 -2.37 -17.09 -11.97
N LEU A 64 -2.41 -17.92 -13.01
CA LEU A 64 -3.61 -18.51 -13.63
C LEU A 64 -4.49 -19.33 -12.66
N SER A 65 -4.08 -19.54 -11.42
CA SER A 65 -4.80 -20.36 -10.44
C SER A 65 -6.07 -19.71 -9.88
N ARG A 66 -6.30 -18.41 -10.15
CA ARG A 66 -7.50 -17.72 -9.70
C ARG A 66 -8.46 -17.49 -10.85
N LYS A 67 -9.30 -18.47 -11.07
CA LYS A 67 -10.25 -18.55 -12.19
C LYS A 67 -11.20 -17.34 -12.34
N TRP A 68 -11.29 -16.40 -11.39
CA TRP A 68 -12.39 -15.39 -11.33
C TRP A 68 -12.04 -14.14 -10.54
N GLU A 69 -10.77 -13.87 -10.29
CA GLU A 69 -10.38 -12.62 -9.68
C GLU A 69 -10.14 -11.59 -10.77
N ASN A 70 -10.58 -10.40 -10.47
CA ASN A 70 -10.54 -9.21 -11.30
C ASN A 70 -9.48 -9.25 -12.35
N THR A 71 -9.94 -9.24 -13.55
CA THR A 71 -9.08 -9.00 -14.67
C THR A 71 -8.98 -7.50 -14.83
N GLN A 72 -7.95 -6.93 -14.27
CA GLN A 72 -7.59 -5.57 -14.64
C GLN A 72 -7.13 -5.63 -16.09
N ILE A 73 -7.93 -5.08 -17.01
CA ILE A 73 -7.61 -5.02 -18.43
C ILE A 73 -7.05 -3.64 -18.73
N THR A 74 -5.85 -3.65 -19.30
CA THR A 74 -5.16 -2.43 -19.71
C THR A 74 -5.15 -2.33 -21.22
N PHE A 75 -5.68 -1.24 -21.74
CA PHE A 75 -5.50 -0.85 -23.13
C PHE A 75 -4.50 0.30 -23.24
N ASN A 76 -3.55 0.16 -24.15
CA ASN A 76 -2.69 1.28 -24.52
C ASN A 76 -3.49 2.18 -25.46
N THR A 77 -3.96 3.31 -24.94
CA THR A 77 -4.80 4.24 -25.69
C THR A 77 -4.03 5.25 -26.54
N ASN A 78 -2.73 5.41 -26.27
CA ASN A 78 -1.83 6.23 -27.09
C ASN A 78 -0.41 5.67 -27.05
N LYS A 79 0.06 5.18 -28.19
CA LYS A 79 1.39 4.56 -28.33
C LYS A 79 2.54 5.58 -28.25
N GLU A 80 2.28 6.84 -28.56
CA GLU A 80 3.31 7.90 -28.53
C GLU A 80 3.58 8.40 -27.11
N ILE A 81 2.55 8.41 -26.24
CA ILE A 81 2.64 8.92 -24.85
C ILE A 81 2.61 7.78 -23.82
N PHE A 82 2.52 6.54 -24.24
CA PHE A 82 2.45 5.40 -23.33
C PHE A 82 1.34 5.50 -22.26
N LEU A 83 0.13 5.75 -22.72
CA LEU A 83 -1.06 5.86 -21.86
C LEU A 83 -1.65 4.48 -21.59
N ASN A 84 -1.70 4.08 -20.35
CA ASN A 84 -2.38 2.88 -19.89
C ASN A 84 -3.67 3.23 -19.14
N HIS A 85 -4.78 2.67 -19.60
CA HIS A 85 -6.06 2.81 -18.95
C HIS A 85 -6.56 1.43 -18.54
N SER A 86 -6.46 1.12 -17.25
CA SER A 86 -6.81 -0.18 -16.69
C SER A 86 -8.13 -0.10 -15.94
N LEU A 87 -9.01 -1.04 -16.20
CA LEU A 87 -10.31 -1.15 -15.56
C LEU A 87 -10.48 -2.51 -14.90
N ASP A 88 -11.16 -2.51 -13.77
CA ASP A 88 -11.70 -3.72 -13.19
C ASP A 88 -12.90 -4.17 -14.04
N ALA A 89 -12.82 -5.33 -14.67
CA ALA A 89 -13.74 -5.71 -15.72
C ALA A 89 -14.23 -7.16 -15.59
N ILE A 90 -15.46 -7.41 -16.08
CA ILE A 90 -15.98 -8.76 -16.27
C ILE A 90 -15.61 -9.21 -17.68
N TYR A 91 -15.02 -10.40 -17.78
CA TYR A 91 -14.64 -11.02 -19.04
C TYR A 91 -15.78 -11.85 -19.62
N PHE A 92 -16.09 -11.63 -20.88
CA PHE A 92 -17.07 -12.39 -21.66
C PHE A 92 -16.41 -13.02 -22.89
N PRO A 93 -16.08 -14.31 -22.84
CA PRO A 93 -15.76 -15.04 -24.08
C PRO A 93 -17.00 -15.12 -25.00
N PRO A 94 -16.81 -15.48 -26.26
CA PRO A 94 -17.91 -15.65 -27.21
C PRO A 94 -19.04 -16.56 -26.68
N GLY A 95 -20.27 -16.07 -26.70
CA GLY A 95 -21.45 -16.82 -26.25
C GLY A 95 -21.65 -16.88 -24.72
N GLN A 96 -20.88 -16.11 -23.95
CA GLN A 96 -21.00 -16.10 -22.48
C GLN A 96 -22.16 -15.22 -22.03
N GLU A 97 -22.83 -15.66 -20.95
CA GLU A 97 -23.80 -14.88 -20.21
C GLU A 97 -23.54 -14.87 -18.71
N TYR A 98 -23.93 -13.79 -18.03
CA TYR A 98 -23.95 -13.66 -16.58
C TYR A 98 -25.29 -13.15 -16.11
N GLN A 99 -25.81 -13.74 -15.05
CA GLN A 99 -27.06 -13.34 -14.42
C GLN A 99 -26.82 -12.92 -12.97
N PHE A 100 -27.36 -11.75 -12.61
CA PHE A 100 -27.28 -11.15 -11.28
C PHE A 100 -28.67 -11.08 -10.68
N THR A 101 -28.83 -11.47 -9.41
CA THR A 101 -30.05 -11.23 -8.64
C THR A 101 -29.92 -9.87 -7.96
N LEU A 102 -30.76 -8.92 -8.35
CA LEU A 102 -30.69 -7.52 -7.91
C LEU A 102 -32.06 -7.05 -7.43
N PRO A 103 -32.15 -6.04 -6.56
CA PRO A 103 -33.41 -5.46 -6.16
C PRO A 103 -34.20 -4.94 -7.36
N LYS A 104 -35.53 -5.05 -7.31
CA LYS A 104 -36.40 -4.42 -8.30
C LYS A 104 -36.28 -2.91 -8.21
N GLY A 105 -36.28 -2.22 -9.33
CA GLY A 105 -36.21 -0.77 -9.36
C GLY A 105 -35.70 -0.19 -10.66
N LYS A 106 -35.62 1.13 -10.70
CA LYS A 106 -35.03 1.87 -11.82
C LYS A 106 -33.56 2.17 -11.53
N TYR A 107 -32.71 1.92 -12.51
CA TYR A 107 -31.29 2.13 -12.40
C TYR A 107 -30.73 2.83 -13.64
N LYS A 108 -29.66 3.60 -13.46
CA LYS A 108 -28.76 3.98 -14.54
C LYS A 108 -27.64 2.95 -14.58
N PHE A 109 -27.57 2.15 -15.65
CA PHE A 109 -26.41 1.29 -15.93
C PHE A 109 -25.33 2.13 -16.61
N SER A 110 -24.08 2.01 -16.16
CA SER A 110 -22.92 2.67 -16.74
C SER A 110 -21.77 1.70 -16.80
N SER A 111 -21.07 1.63 -17.93
CA SER A 111 -19.89 0.81 -18.10
C SER A 111 -18.97 1.35 -19.20
N LEU A 112 -17.73 0.84 -19.21
CA LEU A 112 -16.78 0.98 -20.30
C LEU A 112 -16.60 -0.40 -20.94
N VAL A 113 -16.86 -0.49 -22.24
CA VAL A 113 -16.81 -1.77 -22.96
C VAL A 113 -15.57 -1.82 -23.82
N GLY A 114 -14.74 -2.85 -23.63
CA GLY A 114 -13.53 -3.13 -24.39
C GLY A 114 -13.64 -4.43 -25.17
N LEU A 115 -13.05 -4.48 -26.33
CA LEU A 115 -13.13 -5.61 -27.25
C LEU A 115 -11.73 -6.12 -27.64
N LEU A 116 -11.57 -7.45 -27.63
CA LEU A 116 -10.39 -8.13 -28.16
C LEU A 116 -10.82 -9.14 -29.22
N GLY A 117 -10.08 -9.23 -30.31
CA GLY A 117 -10.31 -10.26 -31.34
C GLY A 117 -9.34 -11.42 -31.21
N GLU A 118 -9.76 -12.64 -31.57
CA GLU A 118 -8.92 -13.84 -31.49
C GLU A 118 -7.68 -13.78 -32.39
N LYS A 119 -7.72 -13.02 -33.48
CA LYS A 119 -6.62 -12.96 -34.45
C LYS A 119 -5.90 -11.62 -34.36
N GLU A 120 -4.59 -11.68 -34.21
CA GLU A 120 -3.67 -10.54 -34.10
C GLU A 120 -3.84 -9.53 -35.26
N PHE A 121 -4.33 -10.00 -36.42
CA PHE A 121 -4.50 -9.21 -37.63
C PHE A 121 -5.95 -8.86 -37.99
N GLN A 122 -6.93 -9.13 -37.17
CA GLN A 122 -8.30 -8.66 -37.43
C GLN A 122 -8.43 -7.20 -37.05
N PRO A 123 -8.73 -6.28 -37.98
CA PRO A 123 -8.83 -4.85 -37.69
C PRO A 123 -10.08 -4.47 -36.91
N SER A 124 -11.12 -5.30 -36.91
CA SER A 124 -12.39 -5.03 -36.26
C SER A 124 -12.96 -6.27 -35.59
N VAL A 125 -13.81 -6.04 -34.62
CA VAL A 125 -14.55 -7.07 -33.86
C VAL A 125 -16.04 -7.02 -34.22
N SER A 126 -16.74 -8.11 -33.97
CA SER A 126 -18.16 -8.20 -34.25
C SER A 126 -18.89 -8.95 -33.15
N GLY A 127 -19.97 -8.39 -32.65
CA GLY A 127 -20.83 -8.99 -31.67
C GLY A 127 -21.86 -8.01 -31.11
N LYS A 128 -22.80 -8.56 -30.33
CA LYS A 128 -23.88 -7.79 -29.67
C LYS A 128 -23.89 -8.05 -28.18
N LEU A 129 -23.86 -6.98 -27.41
CA LEU A 129 -24.10 -7.06 -25.97
C LEU A 129 -25.56 -6.74 -25.69
N LYS A 130 -26.26 -7.67 -25.05
CA LYS A 130 -27.67 -7.53 -24.68
C LYS A 130 -27.84 -7.56 -23.17
N LEU A 131 -28.69 -6.66 -22.70
CA LEU A 131 -29.12 -6.60 -21.30
C LEU A 131 -30.58 -7.05 -21.21
N TYR A 132 -30.85 -7.93 -20.25
CA TYR A 132 -32.19 -8.47 -20.00
C TYR A 132 -32.58 -8.32 -18.54
N THR A 133 -33.89 -8.17 -18.29
CA THR A 133 -34.53 -8.53 -17.01
C THR A 133 -35.60 -9.57 -17.32
N GLN A 134 -35.58 -10.71 -16.61
CA GLN A 134 -36.39 -11.88 -16.96
C GLN A 134 -36.18 -12.28 -18.43
N SER A 135 -37.22 -12.18 -19.26
CA SER A 135 -37.12 -12.46 -20.70
C SER A 135 -37.15 -11.20 -21.57
N GLN A 136 -37.26 -10.01 -20.98
CA GLN A 136 -37.36 -8.74 -21.69
C GLN A 136 -35.97 -8.18 -21.99
N ILE A 137 -35.72 -7.82 -23.23
CA ILE A 137 -34.52 -7.06 -23.61
C ILE A 137 -34.68 -5.61 -23.11
N LEU A 138 -33.71 -5.16 -22.32
CA LEU A 138 -33.64 -3.79 -21.83
C LEU A 138 -32.86 -2.87 -22.78
N GLU A 139 -31.73 -3.44 -23.31
CA GLU A 139 -30.81 -2.70 -24.18
C GLU A 139 -30.07 -3.67 -25.07
N GLU A 140 -29.68 -3.24 -26.27
CA GLU A 140 -28.80 -3.96 -27.18
C GLU A 140 -27.78 -3.01 -27.78
N TRP A 141 -26.51 -3.31 -27.68
CA TRP A 141 -25.42 -2.58 -28.33
C TRP A 141 -24.74 -3.46 -29.36
N ASP A 142 -24.72 -2.99 -30.60
CA ASP A 142 -24.03 -3.64 -31.72
C ASP A 142 -22.61 -3.08 -31.87
N PHE A 143 -21.62 -3.95 -31.86
CA PHE A 143 -20.20 -3.65 -31.99
C PHE A 143 -19.62 -4.10 -33.33
N THR A 144 -20.45 -4.35 -34.34
CA THR A 144 -19.99 -4.74 -35.67
C THR A 144 -19.09 -3.65 -36.24
N GLY A 145 -17.84 -4.00 -36.56
CA GLY A 145 -16.84 -3.06 -37.05
C GLY A 145 -16.19 -2.17 -36.01
N ALA A 146 -16.44 -2.39 -34.72
CA ALA A 146 -15.85 -1.59 -33.64
C ALA A 146 -14.33 -1.81 -33.58
N ALA A 147 -13.59 -0.77 -33.19
CA ALA A 147 -12.14 -0.82 -32.98
C ALA A 147 -11.78 -1.69 -31.78
N LYS A 148 -10.67 -2.39 -31.90
CA LYS A 148 -10.09 -3.17 -30.79
C LYS A 148 -9.34 -2.29 -29.82
N GLU A 149 -9.14 -2.82 -28.60
CA GLU A 149 -8.26 -2.26 -27.57
C GLU A 149 -8.61 -0.80 -27.21
N GLN A 150 -9.89 -0.46 -27.29
CA GLN A 150 -10.43 0.83 -26.87
C GLN A 150 -11.59 0.64 -25.92
N TRP A 151 -11.67 1.50 -24.90
CA TRP A 151 -12.78 1.56 -24.01
C TRP A 151 -13.90 2.45 -24.59
N ASN A 152 -15.07 1.87 -24.74
CA ASN A 152 -16.26 2.54 -25.27
C ASN A 152 -17.28 2.72 -24.14
N LYS A 153 -17.60 3.95 -23.81
CA LYS A 153 -18.61 4.26 -22.78
C LYS A 153 -20.00 3.81 -23.24
N LYS A 154 -20.70 3.07 -22.37
CA LYS A 154 -22.09 2.64 -22.55
C LYS A 154 -22.89 2.99 -21.31
N GLU A 155 -23.98 3.74 -21.52
CA GLU A 155 -24.91 4.12 -20.46
C GLU A 155 -26.34 3.94 -20.95
N THR A 156 -27.23 3.46 -20.09
CA THR A 156 -28.66 3.34 -20.36
C THR A 156 -29.45 3.34 -19.05
N LEU A 157 -30.76 3.70 -19.17
CA LEU A 157 -31.69 3.60 -18.06
C LEU A 157 -32.41 2.25 -18.16
N VAL A 158 -32.41 1.50 -17.08
CA VAL A 158 -33.02 0.16 -17.01
C VAL A 158 -34.01 0.08 -15.85
N THR A 159 -35.09 -0.66 -16.06
CA THR A 159 -35.99 -1.07 -14.97
C THR A 159 -35.83 -2.57 -14.75
N LEU A 160 -35.38 -2.96 -13.57
CA LEU A 160 -35.12 -4.34 -13.21
C LEU A 160 -36.30 -4.95 -12.45
N GLU A 161 -36.65 -6.19 -12.80
CA GLU A 161 -37.71 -6.99 -12.18
C GLU A 161 -37.17 -8.05 -11.21
N GLY A 162 -36.00 -7.82 -10.65
CA GLY A 162 -35.36 -8.68 -9.65
C GLY A 162 -34.10 -9.39 -10.17
N ASP A 163 -33.76 -9.19 -11.44
CA ASP A 163 -32.56 -9.72 -12.05
C ASP A 163 -32.03 -8.81 -13.15
N LEU A 164 -30.74 -8.98 -13.45
CA LEU A 164 -30.09 -8.43 -14.64
C LEU A 164 -29.27 -9.55 -15.28
N ARG A 165 -29.48 -9.81 -16.56
CA ARG A 165 -28.70 -10.76 -17.35
C ARG A 165 -27.98 -10.03 -18.47
N LEU A 166 -26.68 -10.22 -18.53
CA LEU A 166 -25.79 -9.70 -19.58
C LEU A 166 -25.41 -10.87 -20.50
N VAL A 167 -25.63 -10.69 -21.80
CA VAL A 167 -25.36 -11.73 -22.82
C VAL A 167 -24.48 -11.18 -23.90
N TRP A 168 -23.35 -11.83 -24.16
CA TRP A 168 -22.46 -11.50 -25.27
C TRP A 168 -22.67 -12.48 -26.43
N GLU A 169 -23.20 -11.98 -27.50
CA GLU A 169 -23.40 -12.74 -28.75
C GLU A 169 -22.29 -12.40 -29.76
N SER A 170 -21.26 -13.22 -29.80
CA SER A 170 -20.19 -13.15 -30.75
C SER A 170 -19.74 -14.56 -31.13
N LYS A 171 -19.07 -14.72 -32.30
CA LYS A 171 -18.51 -15.99 -32.76
C LYS A 171 -17.01 -16.08 -32.43
N ASP A 172 -16.29 -14.97 -32.39
CA ASP A 172 -14.84 -14.91 -32.44
C ASP A 172 -14.21 -13.74 -31.67
N SER A 173 -15.01 -13.00 -30.93
CA SER A 173 -14.53 -11.79 -30.25
C SER A 173 -14.81 -11.84 -28.75
N ASP A 174 -13.79 -11.53 -27.97
CA ASP A 174 -13.88 -11.37 -26.51
C ASP A 174 -14.37 -9.98 -26.16
N LEU A 175 -15.25 -9.92 -25.14
CA LEU A 175 -15.77 -8.68 -24.57
C LEU A 175 -15.30 -8.52 -23.14
N TYR A 176 -14.95 -7.30 -22.78
CA TYR A 176 -14.68 -6.89 -21.40
C TYR A 176 -15.65 -5.76 -21.02
N ILE A 177 -16.34 -5.94 -19.92
CA ILE A 177 -17.21 -4.91 -19.36
C ILE A 177 -16.53 -4.35 -18.14
N GLY A 178 -15.85 -3.22 -18.30
CA GLY A 178 -15.18 -2.47 -17.25
C GLY A 178 -16.14 -1.57 -16.50
N GLU A 179 -15.96 -1.47 -15.19
CA GLU A 179 -16.78 -0.62 -14.31
C GLU A 179 -18.30 -0.81 -14.49
N PRO A 180 -18.82 -2.04 -14.52
CA PRO A 180 -20.27 -2.24 -14.70
C PRO A 180 -21.02 -1.83 -13.42
N LEU A 181 -21.47 -0.59 -13.37
CA LEU A 181 -22.12 0.02 -12.21
C LEU A 181 -23.61 0.27 -12.48
N LEU A 182 -24.42 -0.02 -11.49
CA LEU A 182 -25.85 0.31 -11.47
C LEU A 182 -26.12 1.33 -10.38
N TYR A 183 -26.50 2.52 -10.77
CA TYR A 183 -26.89 3.60 -9.87
C TYR A 183 -28.40 3.58 -9.67
N PRO A 184 -28.90 3.31 -8.45
CA PRO A 184 -30.33 3.41 -8.18
C PRO A 184 -30.85 4.83 -8.50
N TRP A 185 -31.94 4.91 -9.25
CA TRP A 185 -32.45 6.20 -9.71
C TRP A 185 -32.83 7.15 -8.56
N GLU A 186 -33.47 6.60 -7.55
CA GLU A 186 -33.83 7.34 -6.33
C GLU A 186 -32.62 7.89 -5.59
N TRP A 187 -31.52 7.13 -5.61
CA TRP A 187 -30.27 7.57 -5.01
C TRP A 187 -29.66 8.75 -5.79
N LEU A 188 -29.68 8.70 -7.13
CA LEU A 188 -29.23 9.82 -7.95
C LEU A 188 -30.09 11.06 -7.71
N ASP A 189 -31.43 10.92 -7.64
CA ASP A 189 -32.38 12.03 -7.37
C ASP A 189 -32.13 12.63 -5.98
N THR A 190 -31.87 11.81 -4.96
CA THR A 190 -31.56 12.30 -3.60
C THR A 190 -30.21 13.00 -3.50
N LEU A 191 -29.21 12.59 -4.26
CA LEU A 191 -27.92 13.28 -4.31
C LEU A 191 -28.04 14.68 -4.91
N VAL A 192 -28.93 14.84 -5.89
CA VAL A 192 -29.18 16.14 -6.52
C VAL A 192 -29.96 17.09 -5.59
N SER A 193 -30.79 16.53 -4.71
CA SER A 193 -31.74 17.32 -3.89
C SER A 193 -31.28 17.65 -2.47
N ALA A 194 -30.37 16.89 -1.83
CA ALA A 194 -30.22 16.91 -0.35
C ALA A 194 -28.79 17.04 0.10
N GLN A 195 -27.82 17.35 -0.16
CA GLN A 195 -26.41 17.44 0.29
C GLN A 195 -25.44 16.83 -0.72
N LYS A 196 -24.58 17.69 -1.22
CA LYS A 196 -23.48 17.28 -2.11
C LYS A 196 -22.73 16.09 -1.51
N PRO A 197 -22.45 15.05 -2.31
CA PRO A 197 -21.72 13.88 -1.82
C PRO A 197 -20.35 14.30 -1.30
N LYS A 198 -19.94 13.73 -0.18
CA LYS A 198 -18.62 13.94 0.40
C LYS A 198 -17.58 13.16 -0.43
N SER A 199 -17.02 13.77 -1.43
CA SER A 199 -15.96 13.19 -2.23
C SER A 199 -14.61 13.28 -1.52
N VAL A 200 -13.68 12.40 -1.88
CA VAL A 200 -12.35 12.32 -1.27
C VAL A 200 -11.27 12.37 -2.36
N ILE A 201 -10.30 13.23 -2.18
CA ILE A 201 -9.11 13.31 -3.04
C ILE A 201 -7.89 13.10 -2.17
N LEU A 202 -7.13 12.04 -2.44
CA LEU A 202 -5.82 11.79 -1.87
C LEU A 202 -4.75 12.22 -2.87
N ILE A 203 -4.09 13.32 -2.58
CA ILE A 203 -2.95 13.84 -3.35
C ILE A 203 -1.68 13.31 -2.71
N VAL A 204 -0.93 12.51 -3.46
CA VAL A 204 0.37 12.01 -3.07
C VAL A 204 1.43 12.68 -3.95
N ILE A 205 2.37 13.36 -3.32
CA ILE A 205 3.48 14.03 -3.99
C ILE A 205 4.72 13.17 -3.77
N ASP A 206 5.20 12.54 -4.83
CA ASP A 206 6.36 11.65 -4.79
C ASP A 206 7.62 12.43 -4.41
N SER A 207 8.41 11.87 -3.50
CA SER A 207 9.65 12.47 -3.00
C SER A 207 9.47 13.84 -2.33
N ALA A 208 8.32 14.13 -1.72
CA ALA A 208 8.04 15.44 -1.13
C ALA A 208 8.67 15.59 0.24
N ARG A 209 9.72 16.40 0.34
CA ARG A 209 10.32 16.81 1.61
C ARG A 209 9.43 17.83 2.32
N LYS A 210 9.10 17.56 3.57
CA LYS A 210 8.30 18.45 4.40
C LYS A 210 8.94 19.83 4.58
N ASP A 211 10.25 19.87 4.78
CA ASP A 211 11.00 21.08 5.09
C ASP A 211 11.16 22.06 3.90
N PHE A 212 10.70 21.69 2.70
CA PHE A 212 10.58 22.57 1.54
C PHE A 212 9.16 23.13 1.32
N ILE A 213 8.25 22.92 2.26
CA ILE A 213 6.85 23.40 2.21
C ILE A 213 6.67 24.53 3.22
N GLY A 214 6.09 25.65 2.78
CA GLY A 214 5.92 26.85 3.61
C GLY A 214 5.08 26.61 4.87
N ALA A 215 4.02 25.80 4.79
CA ALA A 215 3.19 25.42 5.94
C ALA A 215 3.98 24.70 7.05
N TYR A 216 5.10 24.07 6.72
CA TYR A 216 6.01 23.39 7.65
C TYR A 216 7.25 24.23 8.02
N GLY A 217 7.31 25.50 7.58
CA GLY A 217 8.34 26.43 8.00
C GLY A 217 9.39 26.77 6.94
N PHE A 218 9.25 26.29 5.69
CA PHE A 218 10.10 26.79 4.62
C PHE A 218 9.84 28.28 4.43
N ARG A 219 10.89 29.08 4.50
CA ARG A 219 10.76 30.53 4.59
C ARG A 219 10.33 31.25 3.29
N HIS A 220 10.42 30.55 2.16
CA HIS A 220 10.05 31.06 0.86
C HIS A 220 8.72 30.47 0.41
N SER A 221 7.85 31.30 -0.18
CA SER A 221 6.51 30.88 -0.62
C SER A 221 6.57 30.14 -1.97
N VAL A 222 7.24 28.98 -1.97
CA VAL A 222 7.37 28.12 -3.15
C VAL A 222 6.09 27.30 -3.36
N THR A 223 5.33 27.02 -2.29
CA THR A 223 4.14 26.18 -2.29
C THR A 223 2.85 26.90 -1.81
N PRO A 224 2.49 28.07 -2.39
CA PRO A 224 1.43 28.92 -1.84
C PRO A 224 0.03 28.27 -1.84
N ASN A 225 -0.31 27.40 -2.79
CA ASN A 225 -1.61 26.73 -2.84
C ASN A 225 -1.72 25.62 -1.79
N ILE A 226 -0.66 24.83 -1.61
CA ILE A 226 -0.52 23.82 -0.55
C ILE A 226 -0.57 24.50 0.83
N ASP A 227 0.17 25.59 1.01
CA ASP A 227 0.22 26.35 2.26
C ASP A 227 -1.16 26.92 2.64
N GLN A 228 -1.92 27.37 1.64
CA GLN A 228 -3.27 27.89 1.88
C GLN A 228 -4.23 26.79 2.31
N MET A 229 -4.19 25.60 1.70
CA MET A 229 -5.02 24.46 2.12
C MET A 229 -4.66 23.97 3.53
N ALA A 230 -3.37 23.95 3.85
CA ALA A 230 -2.88 23.53 5.16
C ALA A 230 -3.46 24.37 6.31
N LYS A 231 -3.73 25.68 6.08
CA LYS A 231 -4.30 26.59 7.10
C LYS A 231 -5.72 26.23 7.53
N GLU A 232 -6.48 25.56 6.69
CA GLU A 232 -7.88 25.14 6.95
C GLU A 232 -8.02 23.64 7.20
N SER A 233 -6.92 22.96 7.53
CA SER A 233 -6.84 21.51 7.59
C SER A 233 -6.58 20.98 9.02
N VAL A 234 -6.86 19.70 9.22
CA VAL A 234 -6.21 18.92 10.28
C VAL A 234 -4.76 18.75 9.85
N PHE A 235 -3.85 19.30 10.62
CA PHE A 235 -2.44 19.45 10.28
C PHE A 235 -1.58 18.61 11.21
N PHE A 236 -0.84 17.64 10.66
CA PHE A 236 0.08 16.81 11.39
C PHE A 236 1.48 17.48 11.38
N GLU A 237 2.00 17.77 12.57
CA GLU A 237 3.25 18.53 12.67
C GLU A 237 4.48 17.71 12.32
N ASN A 238 4.51 16.43 12.72
CA ASN A 238 5.63 15.53 12.49
C ASN A 238 5.18 14.18 11.96
N PRO A 239 4.70 14.10 10.72
CA PRO A 239 4.30 12.85 10.08
C PRO A 239 5.48 12.15 9.40
N PHE A 240 5.49 10.82 9.48
CA PHE A 240 6.56 9.98 8.97
C PHE A 240 6.02 8.88 8.07
N ALA A 241 6.69 8.67 6.94
CA ALA A 241 6.46 7.55 6.05
C ALA A 241 6.95 6.23 6.67
N ASN A 242 6.24 5.14 6.37
CA ASN A 242 6.63 3.79 6.80
C ASN A 242 7.46 3.04 5.75
N GLY A 243 7.85 3.73 4.71
CA GLY A 243 8.81 3.32 3.70
C GLY A 243 9.66 4.50 3.27
N ASN A 244 10.93 4.27 2.97
CA ASN A 244 11.84 5.31 2.49
C ASN A 244 11.91 5.36 0.95
N TRP A 245 10.96 4.75 0.27
CA TRP A 245 10.74 4.80 -1.18
C TRP A 245 9.30 4.40 -1.51
N THR A 246 8.85 4.68 -2.71
CA THR A 246 7.45 4.63 -3.13
C THR A 246 6.73 3.33 -2.81
N LYS A 247 7.27 2.18 -3.23
CA LYS A 247 6.56 0.89 -3.12
C LYS A 247 6.19 0.53 -1.68
N PRO A 248 7.12 0.43 -0.70
CA PRO A 248 6.76 0.10 0.67
C PRO A 248 5.88 1.16 1.32
N SER A 249 6.13 2.44 1.04
CA SER A 249 5.37 3.52 1.65
C SER A 249 3.92 3.53 1.19
N MET A 250 3.67 3.54 -0.11
CA MET A 250 2.31 3.55 -0.65
C MET A 250 1.53 2.30 -0.26
N MET A 251 2.15 1.12 -0.33
CA MET A 251 1.50 -0.11 0.11
C MET A 251 1.15 -0.05 1.59
N SER A 252 2.05 0.50 2.42
CA SER A 252 1.80 0.63 3.85
C SER A 252 0.61 1.54 4.17
N PHE A 253 0.51 2.73 3.59
CA PHE A 253 -0.58 3.63 3.94
C PHE A 253 -1.93 3.23 3.31
N PHE A 254 -1.94 2.58 2.12
CA PHE A 254 -3.19 2.05 1.55
C PHE A 254 -3.79 0.94 2.40
N HIS A 255 -2.95 0.08 2.99
CA HIS A 255 -3.38 -1.04 3.82
C HIS A 255 -3.34 -0.72 5.31
N SER A 256 -2.73 0.40 5.71
CA SER A 256 -2.41 0.67 7.12
C SER A 256 -1.70 -0.52 7.77
N GLU A 257 -0.78 -1.12 7.02
CA GLU A 257 -0.02 -2.32 7.40
C GLU A 257 1.38 -2.25 6.80
N TYR A 258 2.39 -2.73 7.52
CA TYR A 258 3.76 -2.72 7.00
C TYR A 258 3.91 -3.53 5.71
N SER A 259 4.71 -3.04 4.78
CA SER A 259 4.91 -3.67 3.47
C SER A 259 5.40 -5.12 3.56
N SER A 260 6.26 -5.42 4.53
CA SER A 260 6.70 -6.80 4.79
C SER A 260 5.55 -7.73 5.21
N ASN A 261 4.56 -7.23 5.96
CA ASN A 261 3.38 -7.99 6.35
C ASN A 261 2.48 -8.31 5.15
N LEU A 262 2.55 -7.48 4.12
CA LEU A 262 1.88 -7.70 2.84
C LEU A 262 2.62 -8.72 1.95
N GLY A 263 3.77 -9.22 2.39
CA GLY A 263 4.63 -10.09 1.60
C GLY A 263 5.57 -9.34 0.65
N LEU A 264 5.69 -8.03 0.83
CA LEU A 264 6.42 -7.14 -0.09
C LEU A 264 7.71 -6.58 0.53
N GLY A 265 8.10 -7.04 1.73
CA GLY A 265 9.32 -6.61 2.39
C GLY A 265 10.56 -6.88 1.55
N ASN A 266 11.50 -5.96 1.58
CA ASN A 266 12.77 -6.02 0.83
C ASN A 266 12.60 -6.47 -0.63
N SER A 267 11.50 -6.09 -1.27
CA SER A 267 11.32 -6.36 -2.68
C SER A 267 11.93 -5.21 -3.48
N TRP A 268 12.77 -5.55 -4.43
CA TRP A 268 13.23 -4.63 -5.45
C TRP A 268 12.05 -4.19 -6.33
N PHE A 269 12.26 -3.79 -7.53
CA PHE A 269 11.26 -3.13 -8.38
C PHE A 269 10.06 -4.02 -8.71
N SER A 270 10.29 -5.27 -9.15
CA SER A 270 9.19 -6.16 -9.56
C SER A 270 8.61 -6.95 -8.39
N THR A 271 7.31 -7.22 -8.45
CA THR A 271 6.64 -8.13 -7.52
C THR A 271 6.65 -9.53 -8.09
N LYS A 272 7.33 -10.44 -7.40
CA LYS A 272 7.46 -11.85 -7.83
C LYS A 272 6.13 -12.62 -7.68
N PRO A 273 5.91 -13.70 -8.43
CA PRO A 273 4.68 -14.49 -8.36
C PRO A 273 4.30 -14.93 -6.94
N TYR A 274 5.27 -15.39 -6.13
CA TYR A 274 5.01 -15.78 -4.76
C TYR A 274 4.60 -14.60 -3.84
N GLN A 275 5.16 -13.41 -4.05
CA GLN A 275 4.76 -12.22 -3.31
C GLN A 275 3.30 -11.85 -3.61
N ARG A 276 2.87 -11.98 -4.87
CA ARG A 276 1.47 -11.82 -5.27
C ARG A 276 0.59 -12.88 -4.62
N LYS A 277 1.05 -14.14 -4.58
CA LYS A 277 0.34 -15.23 -3.89
C LYS A 277 0.10 -14.89 -2.41
N VAL A 278 1.09 -14.37 -1.72
CA VAL A 278 0.95 -13.93 -0.32
C VAL A 278 0.04 -12.71 -0.21
N TYR A 279 0.24 -11.72 -1.05
CA TYR A 279 -0.55 -10.48 -1.05
C TYR A 279 -2.05 -10.78 -1.24
N TYR A 280 -2.41 -11.55 -2.26
CA TYR A 280 -3.80 -11.93 -2.54
C TYR A 280 -4.32 -13.06 -1.66
N GLY A 281 -3.45 -13.83 -1.00
CA GLY A 281 -3.81 -15.01 -0.20
C GLY A 281 -4.50 -14.69 1.12
N LYS A 282 -4.28 -13.52 1.67
CA LYS A 282 -4.90 -13.06 2.92
C LYS A 282 -5.98 -12.03 2.62
N LYS A 283 -7.11 -12.15 3.30
CA LYS A 283 -8.13 -11.09 3.29
C LYS A 283 -7.61 -9.90 4.09
N ARG A 284 -7.42 -8.79 3.43
CA ARG A 284 -6.95 -7.53 4.03
C ARG A 284 -7.83 -6.37 3.62
N ASP A 285 -7.92 -5.40 4.52
CA ASP A 285 -8.54 -4.13 4.18
C ASP A 285 -7.57 -3.29 3.34
N ASN A 286 -8.14 -2.46 2.51
CA ASN A 286 -7.42 -1.52 1.66
C ASN A 286 -8.30 -0.29 1.48
N LEU A 287 -7.69 0.88 1.53
CA LEU A 287 -8.40 2.15 1.48
C LEU A 287 -9.32 2.27 0.24
N ALA A 288 -8.79 1.96 -0.95
CA ALA A 288 -9.56 2.04 -2.19
C ALA A 288 -10.71 1.02 -2.22
N LYS A 289 -10.45 -0.20 -1.76
CA LYS A 289 -11.47 -1.25 -1.65
C LYS A 289 -12.57 -0.87 -0.65
N THR A 290 -12.20 -0.32 0.51
CA THR A 290 -13.18 0.12 1.51
C THR A 290 -14.08 1.23 0.96
N PHE A 291 -13.53 2.19 0.23
CA PHE A 291 -14.33 3.20 -0.46
C PHE A 291 -15.28 2.59 -1.50
N ARG A 292 -14.78 1.65 -2.29
CA ARG A 292 -15.58 0.96 -3.30
C ARG A 292 -16.74 0.17 -2.67
N GLU A 293 -16.48 -0.58 -1.60
CA GLU A 293 -17.51 -1.31 -0.84
C GLU A 293 -18.53 -0.38 -0.17
N ALA A 294 -18.13 0.85 0.14
CA ALA A 294 -19.01 1.92 0.63
C ALA A 294 -19.77 2.67 -0.49
N GLY A 295 -19.63 2.25 -1.75
CA GLY A 295 -20.35 2.82 -2.89
C GLY A 295 -19.71 4.06 -3.52
N TYR A 296 -18.47 4.36 -3.19
CA TYR A 296 -17.70 5.41 -3.87
C TYR A 296 -17.20 4.94 -5.22
N TYR A 297 -17.30 5.78 -6.23
CA TYR A 297 -16.55 5.54 -7.46
C TYR A 297 -15.07 5.82 -7.21
N SER A 298 -14.21 4.83 -7.41
CA SER A 298 -12.78 4.97 -7.09
C SER A 298 -11.91 4.99 -8.35
N LYS A 299 -11.05 6.01 -8.45
CA LYS A 299 -10.10 6.17 -9.55
C LYS A 299 -8.72 6.51 -9.03
N THR A 300 -7.70 5.96 -9.69
CA THR A 300 -6.33 6.43 -9.54
C THR A 300 -5.84 7.07 -10.83
N ILE A 301 -5.14 8.19 -10.68
CA ILE A 301 -4.46 8.92 -11.76
C ILE A 301 -3.02 9.09 -11.32
N MET A 302 -2.08 8.52 -12.07
CA MET A 302 -0.67 8.49 -11.70
C MET A 302 0.25 8.27 -12.89
N ASN A 303 1.54 8.51 -12.68
CA ASN A 303 2.61 8.11 -13.60
C ASN A 303 3.70 7.30 -12.89
N ASN A 304 3.34 6.55 -11.86
CA ASN A 304 4.28 5.80 -11.04
C ASN A 304 4.46 4.37 -11.56
N VAL A 305 5.73 3.98 -11.78
CA VAL A 305 6.11 2.67 -12.33
C VAL A 305 5.71 1.47 -11.48
N PHE A 306 5.71 1.63 -10.15
CA PHE A 306 5.48 0.52 -9.22
C PHE A 306 4.04 0.04 -9.19
N PHE A 307 3.12 0.84 -9.72
CA PHE A 307 1.69 0.53 -9.82
C PHE A 307 1.25 0.35 -11.27
N LEU A 308 2.21 0.38 -12.20
CA LEU A 308 1.96 -0.07 -13.57
C LEU A 308 1.51 -1.52 -13.51
N ASP A 309 0.32 -1.73 -14.05
CA ASP A 309 -0.27 -3.03 -14.16
C ASP A 309 0.70 -4.05 -14.76
N TYR A 310 0.74 -5.23 -14.17
CA TYR A 310 1.34 -6.48 -14.63
C TYR A 310 2.87 -6.56 -14.72
N THR A 311 3.59 -5.48 -14.90
CA THR A 311 5.00 -5.58 -15.25
C THR A 311 5.94 -5.45 -14.07
N THR A 312 5.66 -4.56 -13.13
CA THR A 312 6.58 -4.28 -12.02
C THR A 312 6.03 -4.68 -10.67
N VAL A 313 4.98 -4.03 -10.22
CA VAL A 313 4.34 -4.41 -8.96
C VAL A 313 3.19 -5.37 -9.24
N GLY A 314 2.39 -5.08 -10.25
CA GLY A 314 1.24 -5.88 -10.67
C GLY A 314 0.24 -6.13 -9.53
N LEU A 315 0.11 -5.15 -8.63
CA LEU A 315 -0.76 -5.23 -7.48
C LEU A 315 -2.00 -4.39 -7.73
N ASP A 316 -3.14 -5.05 -7.69
CA ASP A 316 -4.43 -4.38 -7.71
C ASP A 316 -4.66 -3.71 -6.35
N LEU A 317 -4.74 -2.37 -6.36
CA LEU A 317 -5.09 -1.57 -5.19
C LEU A 317 -6.61 -1.49 -4.96
N GLY A 318 -7.43 -2.13 -5.78
CA GLY A 318 -8.89 -2.18 -5.61
C GLY A 318 -9.66 -1.01 -6.24
N PHE A 319 -9.05 -0.20 -7.09
CA PHE A 319 -9.74 0.87 -7.82
C PHE A 319 -10.64 0.32 -8.92
N HIS A 320 -11.76 1.01 -9.21
CA HIS A 320 -12.55 0.73 -10.40
C HIS A 320 -11.76 1.06 -11.67
N ASN A 321 -10.99 2.16 -11.62
CA ASN A 321 -10.34 2.75 -12.77
C ASN A 321 -8.92 3.20 -12.42
N SER A 322 -7.96 2.80 -13.23
CA SER A 322 -6.56 3.20 -13.10
C SER A 322 -6.10 3.84 -14.41
N TYR A 323 -5.72 5.11 -14.31
CA TYR A 323 -5.19 5.88 -15.41
C TYR A 323 -3.73 6.19 -15.15
N GLN A 324 -2.86 5.71 -16.04
CA GLN A 324 -1.42 5.82 -15.90
C GLN A 324 -0.83 6.45 -17.16
N VAL A 325 -0.10 7.53 -16.98
CA VAL A 325 0.71 8.14 -18.05
C VAL A 325 2.06 7.46 -18.06
N GLY A 326 2.60 7.24 -19.24
CA GLY A 326 3.93 6.67 -19.41
C GLY A 326 5.01 7.59 -18.86
N MET A 327 6.09 7.00 -18.47
CA MET A 327 7.06 7.52 -17.53
C MET A 327 8.20 8.30 -18.18
N ASP A 328 8.30 8.27 -19.50
CA ASP A 328 9.28 9.09 -20.24
C ASP A 328 8.94 10.59 -20.20
N ILE A 329 7.72 10.92 -19.76
CA ILE A 329 7.23 12.28 -19.69
C ILE A 329 6.60 12.47 -18.32
N VAL A 330 7.37 13.04 -17.40
CA VAL A 330 6.84 13.50 -16.10
C VAL A 330 6.06 14.78 -16.37
N ASP A 331 4.84 14.64 -16.85
CA ASP A 331 3.99 15.80 -17.10
C ASP A 331 2.83 15.83 -16.12
N THR A 332 3.08 16.50 -15.01
CA THR A 332 2.08 16.78 -13.97
C THR A 332 0.86 17.51 -14.52
N GLU A 333 1.02 18.31 -15.57
CA GLU A 333 -0.09 19.00 -16.24
C GLU A 333 -1.05 18.00 -16.90
N ILE A 334 -0.53 16.96 -17.58
CA ILE A 334 -1.38 15.91 -18.20
C ILE A 334 -2.22 15.21 -17.12
N LEU A 335 -1.59 14.81 -16.02
CA LEU A 335 -2.30 14.17 -14.90
C LEU A 335 -3.35 15.10 -14.32
N THR A 336 -3.02 16.38 -14.15
CA THR A 336 -3.95 17.40 -13.62
C THR A 336 -5.14 17.62 -14.55
N ASN A 337 -4.92 17.65 -15.86
CA ASN A 337 -6.01 17.77 -16.84
C ASN A 337 -6.98 16.60 -16.70
N HIS A 338 -6.51 15.37 -16.59
CA HIS A 338 -7.35 14.20 -16.36
C HIS A 338 -8.06 14.21 -14.99
N ALA A 339 -7.40 14.73 -13.96
CA ALA A 339 -8.05 14.91 -12.66
C ALA A 339 -9.17 15.94 -12.74
N ILE A 340 -8.98 17.04 -13.47
CA ILE A 340 -9.97 18.08 -13.70
C ILE A 340 -11.16 17.54 -14.51
N GLU A 341 -10.92 16.78 -15.58
CA GLU A 341 -11.96 16.10 -16.34
C GLU A 341 -12.79 15.18 -15.44
N PHE A 342 -12.08 14.33 -14.67
CA PHE A 342 -12.71 13.38 -13.76
C PHE A 342 -13.61 14.05 -12.72
N VAL A 343 -13.11 15.06 -11.98
CA VAL A 343 -13.92 15.73 -10.96
C VAL A 343 -15.07 16.52 -11.56
N THR A 344 -14.97 16.94 -12.83
CA THR A 344 -16.04 17.61 -13.56
C THR A 344 -17.13 16.60 -13.95
N GLU A 345 -16.74 15.44 -14.45
CA GLU A 345 -17.68 14.38 -14.87
C GLU A 345 -18.41 13.76 -13.67
N LYS A 346 -17.70 13.55 -12.56
CA LYS A 346 -18.21 12.83 -11.37
C LYS A 346 -18.70 13.77 -10.25
N LYS A 347 -18.87 15.05 -10.50
CA LYS A 347 -19.25 16.07 -9.49
C LYS A 347 -20.51 15.75 -8.70
N ASP A 348 -21.42 14.96 -9.26
CA ASP A 348 -22.75 14.67 -8.72
C ASP A 348 -22.82 13.31 -7.99
N ILE A 349 -21.71 12.56 -7.92
CA ILE A 349 -21.63 11.29 -7.20
C ILE A 349 -20.43 11.28 -6.24
N PRO A 350 -20.47 10.49 -5.13
CA PRO A 350 -19.33 10.35 -4.26
C PRO A 350 -18.22 9.59 -4.97
N TYR A 351 -17.01 10.13 -4.92
CA TYR A 351 -15.83 9.49 -5.50
C TYR A 351 -14.64 9.51 -4.54
N PHE A 352 -13.76 8.54 -4.73
CA PHE A 352 -12.42 8.52 -4.16
C PHE A 352 -11.40 8.62 -5.30
N LEU A 353 -10.71 9.74 -5.37
CA LEU A 353 -9.62 9.97 -6.32
C LEU A 353 -8.28 9.86 -5.60
N HIS A 354 -7.45 8.92 -6.00
CA HIS A 354 -6.02 8.91 -5.71
C HIS A 354 -5.31 9.64 -6.85
N PHE A 355 -4.66 10.74 -6.51
CA PHE A 355 -3.94 11.59 -7.45
C PHE A 355 -2.47 11.62 -7.06
N ASN A 356 -1.66 10.79 -7.72
CA ASN A 356 -0.23 10.67 -7.47
C ASN A 356 0.54 11.48 -8.50
N LEU A 357 1.34 12.41 -8.01
CA LEU A 357 2.20 13.28 -8.81
C LEU A 357 3.64 12.84 -8.64
N ASN A 358 4.28 12.48 -9.73
CA ASN A 358 5.67 12.03 -9.71
C ASN A 358 6.68 13.18 -9.58
N THR A 359 6.29 14.43 -9.80
CA THR A 359 7.09 15.58 -9.43
C THR A 359 6.97 15.85 -7.93
N PRO A 360 8.06 16.08 -7.20
CA PRO A 360 9.42 16.39 -7.67
C PRO A 360 10.43 15.22 -7.62
N HIS A 361 10.06 14.03 -8.01
CA HIS A 361 10.99 12.90 -8.11
C HIS A 361 12.09 13.13 -9.15
N ALA A 362 13.30 12.63 -8.94
CA ALA A 362 14.40 12.65 -9.92
C ALA A 362 13.99 11.95 -11.24
N SER A 363 14.43 12.43 -12.43
CA SER A 363 15.40 13.47 -12.69
C SER A 363 14.71 14.84 -12.75
N TYR A 364 15.17 15.78 -11.96
CA TYR A 364 14.52 17.08 -11.82
C TYR A 364 14.58 17.90 -13.12
N SER A 365 13.44 18.18 -13.71
CA SER A 365 13.31 18.91 -14.98
C SER A 365 12.10 19.87 -14.97
N PRO A 366 12.11 20.85 -14.05
CA PRO A 366 10.99 21.77 -13.90
C PRO A 366 10.78 22.64 -15.14
N PRO A 367 9.53 23.03 -15.44
CA PRO A 367 9.24 24.00 -16.49
C PRO A 367 10.01 25.32 -16.27
N PRO A 368 10.49 25.96 -17.34
CA PRO A 368 11.27 27.20 -17.24
C PRO A 368 10.51 28.34 -16.52
N GLU A 369 9.20 28.41 -16.69
CA GLU A 369 8.33 29.39 -16.02
C GLU A 369 8.33 29.19 -14.51
N ASP A 370 8.25 27.95 -14.01
CA ASP A 370 8.28 27.67 -12.59
C ASP A 370 9.65 27.99 -11.98
N MET A 371 10.72 27.66 -12.68
CA MET A 371 12.08 28.08 -12.29
C MET A 371 12.22 29.59 -12.22
N LYS A 372 11.63 30.35 -13.15
CA LYS A 372 11.63 31.80 -13.14
C LYS A 372 10.92 32.35 -11.91
N VAL A 373 9.78 31.77 -11.53
CA VAL A 373 9.04 32.14 -10.32
C VAL A 373 9.88 31.87 -9.08
N VAL A 374 10.44 30.67 -8.93
CA VAL A 374 11.29 30.31 -7.77
C VAL A 374 12.45 31.25 -7.62
N ARG A 375 13.13 31.59 -8.71
CA ARG A 375 14.24 32.60 -8.69
C ARG A 375 13.78 34.02 -8.34
N SER A 376 12.53 34.36 -8.58
CA SER A 376 11.98 35.64 -8.15
C SER A 376 11.63 35.70 -6.66
N ILE A 377 11.39 34.54 -6.06
CA ILE A 377 11.00 34.37 -4.64
C ILE A 377 12.23 34.23 -3.74
N ILE A 378 13.23 33.46 -4.17
CA ILE A 378 14.45 33.19 -3.39
C ILE A 378 15.55 34.16 -3.85
N PRO A 379 16.12 34.97 -2.94
CA PRO A 379 17.23 35.88 -3.30
C PRO A 379 18.41 35.11 -3.90
N ASP A 380 19.05 35.66 -4.92
CA ASP A 380 20.19 35.03 -5.60
C ASP A 380 21.32 34.62 -4.63
N SER A 381 21.60 35.46 -3.62
CA SER A 381 22.60 35.13 -2.59
C SER A 381 22.31 33.88 -1.77
N GLU A 382 21.10 33.44 -1.78
CA GLU A 382 20.66 32.23 -1.11
C GLU A 382 20.40 31.09 -2.10
N PHE A 383 19.72 31.39 -3.23
CA PHE A 383 19.40 30.39 -4.28
C PHE A 383 20.66 29.68 -4.78
N PHE A 384 21.76 30.40 -5.01
CA PHE A 384 23.00 29.80 -5.47
C PHE A 384 23.82 29.07 -4.40
N ARG A 385 23.35 29.05 -3.13
CA ARG A 385 23.90 28.15 -2.12
C ARG A 385 23.36 26.71 -2.25
N TYR A 386 22.19 26.56 -2.85
CA TYR A 386 21.68 25.25 -3.16
C TYR A 386 22.45 24.65 -4.35
N GLU A 387 22.73 23.35 -4.26
CA GLU A 387 23.26 22.61 -5.41
C GLU A 387 22.23 22.56 -6.54
N SER A 388 22.70 22.39 -7.79
CA SER A 388 21.84 22.42 -8.97
C SER A 388 20.64 21.46 -8.92
N PRO A 389 20.76 20.21 -8.40
CA PRO A 389 19.60 19.35 -8.22
C PRO A 389 18.55 19.94 -7.28
N VAL A 390 18.96 20.53 -6.16
CA VAL A 390 18.04 21.16 -5.19
C VAL A 390 17.34 22.38 -5.80
N GLN A 391 18.06 23.18 -6.59
CA GLN A 391 17.45 24.31 -7.31
C GLN A 391 16.35 23.85 -8.25
N ARG A 392 16.58 22.75 -9.00
CA ARG A 392 15.56 22.17 -9.89
C ARG A 392 14.42 21.54 -9.12
N TYR A 393 14.70 20.85 -8.03
CA TYR A 393 13.69 20.30 -7.12
C TYR A 393 12.72 21.39 -6.61
N LEU A 394 13.24 22.56 -6.22
CA LEU A 394 12.41 23.71 -5.83
C LEU A 394 11.50 24.18 -6.99
N GLY A 395 12.01 24.16 -8.22
CA GLY A 395 11.21 24.45 -9.41
C GLY A 395 10.07 23.44 -9.62
N GLU A 396 10.34 22.15 -9.40
CA GLU A 396 9.30 21.12 -9.50
C GLU A 396 8.31 21.16 -8.34
N MET A 397 8.74 21.51 -7.14
CA MET A 397 7.82 21.76 -6.02
C MET A 397 6.85 22.90 -6.33
N HIS A 398 7.33 23.99 -6.96
CA HIS A 398 6.46 25.08 -7.42
C HIS A 398 5.52 24.62 -8.53
N TYR A 399 6.01 23.85 -9.51
CA TYR A 399 5.19 23.28 -10.57
C TYR A 399 4.07 22.40 -10.01
N THR A 400 4.41 21.49 -9.10
CA THR A 400 3.45 20.63 -8.41
C THR A 400 2.39 21.45 -7.67
N ASP A 401 2.80 22.47 -6.92
CA ASP A 401 1.89 23.37 -6.21
C ASP A 401 0.94 24.12 -7.15
N ARG A 402 1.46 24.60 -8.28
CA ARG A 402 0.67 25.27 -9.32
C ARG A 402 -0.40 24.37 -9.89
N GLU A 403 -0.07 23.11 -10.19
CA GLU A 403 -1.00 22.15 -10.74
C GLU A 403 -2.05 21.71 -9.71
N ILE A 404 -1.66 21.49 -8.45
CA ILE A 404 -2.61 21.27 -7.34
C ILE A 404 -3.56 22.48 -7.22
N GLY A 405 -3.03 23.70 -7.34
CA GLY A 405 -3.82 24.92 -7.36
C GLY A 405 -4.85 24.99 -8.50
N ARG A 406 -4.52 24.43 -9.69
CA ARG A 406 -5.47 24.31 -10.82
C ARG A 406 -6.64 23.38 -10.45
N LEU A 407 -6.36 22.20 -9.89
CA LEU A 407 -7.40 21.27 -9.44
C LEU A 407 -8.30 21.91 -8.37
N VAL A 408 -7.70 22.57 -7.38
CA VAL A 408 -8.44 23.25 -6.30
C VAL A 408 -9.34 24.37 -6.86
N ARG A 409 -8.85 25.18 -7.79
CA ARG A 409 -9.67 26.21 -8.46
C ARG A 409 -10.86 25.57 -9.17
N LYS A 410 -10.66 24.45 -9.87
CA LYS A 410 -11.72 23.74 -10.55
C LYS A 410 -12.79 23.21 -9.59
N LEU A 411 -12.41 22.65 -8.46
CA LEU A 411 -13.35 22.22 -7.41
C LEU A 411 -14.16 23.41 -6.86
N LYS A 412 -13.54 24.59 -6.72
CA LYS A 412 -14.25 25.83 -6.31
C LYS A 412 -15.22 26.30 -7.38
N GLU A 413 -14.84 26.28 -8.66
CA GLU A 413 -15.71 26.61 -9.80
C GLU A 413 -16.92 25.67 -9.86
N LEU A 414 -16.73 24.39 -9.63
CA LEU A 414 -17.82 23.39 -9.58
C LEU A 414 -18.67 23.51 -8.30
N GLY A 415 -18.23 24.32 -7.33
CA GLY A 415 -18.89 24.47 -6.04
C GLY A 415 -18.82 23.18 -5.19
N THR A 416 -17.87 22.28 -5.45
CA THR A 416 -17.69 21.01 -4.71
C THR A 416 -16.57 21.06 -3.68
N TYR A 417 -15.68 22.06 -3.73
CA TYR A 417 -14.53 22.20 -2.85
C TYR A 417 -14.89 22.06 -1.37
N ASP A 418 -15.94 22.75 -0.95
CA ASP A 418 -16.34 22.83 0.45
C ASP A 418 -16.73 21.48 1.04
N GLU A 419 -17.33 20.59 0.25
CA GLU A 419 -17.75 19.25 0.67
C GLU A 419 -16.80 18.14 0.20
N THR A 420 -15.67 18.49 -0.40
CA THR A 420 -14.61 17.52 -0.75
C THR A 420 -13.59 17.45 0.38
N MET A 421 -13.29 16.23 0.85
CA MET A 421 -12.14 15.97 1.70
C MET A 421 -10.90 15.92 0.81
N ILE A 422 -9.87 16.71 1.15
CA ILE A 422 -8.61 16.71 0.40
C ILE A 422 -7.49 16.36 1.35
N ILE A 423 -6.78 15.28 1.05
CA ILE A 423 -5.60 14.84 1.78
C ILE A 423 -4.39 15.18 0.92
N VAL A 424 -3.37 15.77 1.53
CA VAL A 424 -2.07 16.00 0.88
C VAL A 424 -1.01 15.32 1.73
N THR A 425 -0.22 14.45 1.09
CA THR A 425 0.92 13.78 1.72
C THR A 425 2.04 13.56 0.72
N GLY A 426 3.26 13.32 1.22
CA GLY A 426 4.32 12.67 0.45
C GLY A 426 4.31 11.18 0.73
N ASP A 427 4.78 10.37 -0.18
CA ASP A 427 5.04 8.96 0.09
C ASP A 427 6.39 8.77 0.80
N HIS A 428 7.40 9.51 0.41
CA HIS A 428 8.72 9.65 1.04
C HIS A 428 9.31 11.02 0.68
N GLY A 429 10.47 11.35 1.23
CA GLY A 429 11.24 12.54 0.89
C GLY A 429 12.41 12.22 -0.04
N GLU A 430 13.43 13.08 -0.03
CA GLU A 430 14.58 13.01 -0.91
C GLU A 430 15.85 13.45 -0.18
N LEU A 431 16.93 12.72 -0.30
CA LEU A 431 18.21 13.07 0.30
C LEU A 431 18.95 14.09 -0.57
N PHE A 432 19.21 15.26 0.01
CA PHE A 432 20.02 16.32 -0.63
C PHE A 432 21.22 16.73 0.21
N SER A 433 21.38 16.16 1.38
CA SER A 433 22.31 16.68 2.35
C SER A 433 23.77 16.42 1.97
N PRO A 434 24.57 17.46 1.70
CA PRO A 434 26.02 17.33 1.67
C PRO A 434 26.63 17.12 3.05
N GLU A 435 25.85 17.33 4.10
CA GLU A 435 26.27 17.23 5.52
C GLU A 435 26.38 15.77 5.97
N HIS A 436 25.57 14.89 5.40
CA HIS A 436 25.77 13.47 5.53
C HIS A 436 26.89 13.09 4.57
N ASP A 437 28.06 12.79 5.07
CA ASP A 437 29.28 12.48 4.30
C ASP A 437 29.14 11.16 3.49
N TYR A 438 28.10 11.14 2.60
CA TYR A 438 27.87 10.04 1.68
C TYR A 438 28.70 10.21 0.44
N SER A 439 29.64 9.35 0.29
CA SER A 439 30.32 9.23 -0.99
C SER A 439 29.52 8.43 -2.00
N TYR A 440 28.44 7.73 -1.58
CA TYR A 440 27.87 6.71 -2.46
C TYR A 440 26.46 6.26 -2.06
N HIS A 441 25.51 6.54 -2.92
CA HIS A 441 24.24 5.85 -2.95
C HIS A 441 24.44 4.58 -3.80
N PHE A 442 24.28 3.41 -3.23
CA PHE A 442 24.69 2.15 -3.85
C PHE A 442 23.98 1.88 -5.19
N ILE A 443 22.70 2.27 -5.28
CA ILE A 443 21.90 2.08 -6.48
C ILE A 443 22.08 3.25 -7.46
N MET A 444 21.96 4.48 -6.97
CA MET A 444 21.94 5.68 -7.82
C MET A 444 23.33 6.26 -8.08
N GLN A 445 24.36 5.77 -7.42
CA GLN A 445 25.75 6.26 -7.53
C GLN A 445 25.87 7.80 -7.40
N THR A 446 24.95 8.41 -6.67
CA THR A 446 24.89 9.86 -6.47
C THR A 446 24.76 10.21 -4.98
N ARG A 447 24.94 11.47 -4.64
CA ARG A 447 24.65 12.02 -3.30
C ARG A 447 23.20 12.44 -3.14
N PHE A 448 22.38 12.24 -4.16
CA PHE A 448 20.98 12.62 -4.22
C PHE A 448 20.15 11.37 -4.47
N GLY A 449 19.00 11.27 -3.83
CA GLY A 449 18.09 10.16 -4.04
C GLY A 449 17.40 9.70 -2.77
N HIS A 450 16.81 8.51 -2.81
CA HIS A 450 16.04 7.93 -1.72
C HIS A 450 16.10 6.40 -1.72
N GLY A 451 15.61 5.80 -0.63
CA GLY A 451 15.45 4.34 -0.51
C GLY A 451 16.64 3.62 0.11
N GLU A 452 17.67 4.32 0.54
CA GLU A 452 18.86 3.71 1.15
C GLU A 452 19.14 4.20 2.56
N THR A 453 18.62 5.35 2.94
CA THR A 453 18.75 5.92 4.27
C THR A 453 17.39 6.02 4.96
N HIS A 454 17.37 6.42 6.21
CA HIS A 454 16.14 6.66 6.95
C HIS A 454 16.19 7.99 7.68
N TYR A 455 16.98 8.95 7.15
CA TYR A 455 17.01 10.29 7.73
C TYR A 455 15.68 10.99 7.60
N ASP A 456 15.43 11.96 8.46
CA ASP A 456 14.18 12.73 8.42
C ASP A 456 13.97 13.38 7.04
N GLU A 457 15.02 13.63 6.27
CA GLU A 457 14.94 14.09 4.88
C GLU A 457 14.21 13.13 3.95
N GLU A 458 14.31 11.80 4.18
CA GLU A 458 13.65 10.78 3.36
C GLU A 458 12.32 10.32 3.94
N ILE A 459 12.12 10.39 5.27
CA ILE A 459 10.93 9.79 5.88
C ILE A 459 9.98 10.80 6.53
N ASN A 460 10.40 12.04 6.78
CA ASN A 460 9.53 13.07 7.33
C ASN A 460 8.83 13.83 6.19
N VAL A 461 7.59 13.50 5.94
CA VAL A 461 6.81 13.94 4.78
C VAL A 461 5.69 14.91 5.17
N PRO A 462 5.14 15.74 4.27
CA PRO A 462 3.94 16.51 4.58
C PRO A 462 2.74 15.58 4.81
N TYR A 463 1.84 15.96 5.72
CA TYR A 463 0.54 15.31 5.88
C TYR A 463 -0.47 16.26 6.51
N PHE A 464 -1.56 16.54 5.80
CA PHE A 464 -2.70 17.27 6.33
C PHE A 464 -3.99 16.87 5.62
N ILE A 465 -5.12 17.10 6.27
CA ILE A 465 -6.46 16.74 5.80
C ILE A 465 -7.36 17.97 5.83
N LYS A 466 -7.72 18.51 4.67
CA LYS A 466 -8.80 19.49 4.55
C LYS A 466 -10.13 18.74 4.64
N LEU A 467 -10.88 19.00 5.71
CA LEU A 467 -12.18 18.35 5.94
C LEU A 467 -13.30 19.02 5.16
N PRO A 468 -14.37 18.28 4.79
CA PRO A 468 -15.63 18.87 4.36
C PRO A 468 -16.20 19.84 5.40
N LYS A 469 -16.81 20.94 4.98
CA LYS A 469 -17.42 21.92 5.89
C LYS A 469 -18.49 21.31 6.78
N SER A 470 -19.26 20.35 6.27
CA SER A 470 -20.25 19.62 7.06
C SER A 470 -19.62 18.86 8.25
N ILE A 471 -18.42 18.30 8.06
CA ILE A 471 -17.68 17.63 9.16
C ILE A 471 -17.11 18.67 10.14
N VAL A 472 -16.50 19.75 9.62
CA VAL A 472 -15.97 20.84 10.45
C VAL A 472 -17.05 21.46 11.34
N TYR A 473 -18.23 21.71 10.79
CA TYR A 473 -19.37 22.24 11.53
C TYR A 473 -19.77 21.32 12.70
N ASN A 474 -19.83 20.01 12.46
CA ASN A 474 -20.17 19.03 13.49
C ASN A 474 -19.13 18.92 14.60
N ILE A 475 -17.86 19.21 14.30
CA ILE A 475 -16.76 19.25 15.28
C ILE A 475 -16.77 20.57 16.08
N GLY A 476 -17.47 21.61 15.58
CA GLY A 476 -17.58 22.91 16.25
C GLY A 476 -16.27 23.73 16.22
N LYS A 477 -15.39 23.49 15.25
CA LYS A 477 -14.09 24.18 15.12
C LYS A 477 -13.96 24.87 13.76
N ASN A 478 -13.62 26.16 13.78
CA ASN A 478 -13.45 26.99 12.59
C ASN A 478 -11.98 27.28 12.24
N SER A 479 -11.02 26.71 12.98
CA SER A 479 -9.59 26.96 12.82
C SER A 479 -8.83 25.67 12.57
N GLN A 480 -7.59 25.79 12.09
CA GLN A 480 -6.66 24.68 11.92
C GLN A 480 -6.59 23.81 13.18
N ILE A 481 -6.76 22.51 13.00
CA ILE A 481 -6.56 21.51 14.06
C ILE A 481 -5.15 20.97 13.91
N ARG A 482 -4.33 21.10 14.96
CA ARG A 482 -2.94 20.64 14.93
C ARG A 482 -2.79 19.37 15.77
N ILE A 483 -2.18 18.35 15.17
CA ILE A 483 -1.75 17.11 15.82
C ILE A 483 -0.26 17.25 16.10
N SER A 484 0.06 17.46 17.37
CA SER A 484 1.45 17.57 17.84
C SER A 484 2.06 16.18 18.05
N GLY A 485 3.40 16.12 18.02
CA GLY A 485 4.14 14.88 18.15
C GLY A 485 4.28 14.13 16.83
N GLN A 486 4.96 13.00 16.88
CA GLN A 486 5.14 12.17 15.69
C GLN A 486 3.89 11.35 15.39
N SER A 487 3.65 11.12 14.09
CA SER A 487 2.57 10.29 13.56
C SER A 487 3.05 9.47 12.37
N SER A 488 2.47 8.30 12.19
CA SER A 488 2.80 7.38 11.11
C SER A 488 1.80 7.51 9.96
N LEU A 489 2.24 7.38 8.71
CA LEU A 489 1.33 7.28 7.56
C LEU A 489 0.48 5.99 7.58
N LEU A 490 0.79 4.99 8.41
CA LEU A 490 -0.15 3.88 8.66
C LEU A 490 -1.51 4.41 9.17
N SER A 491 -1.51 5.55 9.85
CA SER A 491 -2.70 6.20 10.39
C SER A 491 -3.55 6.94 9.35
N LEU A 492 -3.08 7.03 8.08
CA LEU A 492 -3.79 7.74 7.01
C LEU A 492 -5.14 7.10 6.70
N ALA A 493 -5.16 5.81 6.36
CA ALA A 493 -6.39 5.12 5.97
C ALA A 493 -7.42 5.09 7.12
N PRO A 494 -7.11 4.64 8.35
CA PRO A 494 -8.09 4.64 9.44
C PRO A 494 -8.60 6.04 9.79
N THR A 495 -7.77 7.07 9.72
CA THR A 495 -8.18 8.47 10.00
C THR A 495 -9.16 9.00 8.96
N ILE A 496 -8.88 8.79 7.66
CA ILE A 496 -9.78 9.20 6.58
C ILE A 496 -11.14 8.52 6.72
N LEU A 497 -11.11 7.19 6.89
CA LEU A 497 -12.33 6.38 7.02
C LEU A 497 -13.07 6.70 8.32
N GLY A 498 -12.36 7.00 9.40
CA GLY A 498 -12.92 7.44 10.66
C GLY A 498 -13.71 8.76 10.52
N PHE A 499 -13.20 9.76 9.81
CA PHE A 499 -13.93 11.01 9.55
C PHE A 499 -15.21 10.81 8.73
N LEU A 500 -15.30 9.75 7.96
CA LEU A 500 -16.44 9.46 7.09
C LEU A 500 -17.39 8.39 7.66
N ASP A 501 -17.13 7.88 8.87
CA ASP A 501 -17.84 6.77 9.49
C ASP A 501 -17.82 5.47 8.65
N LEU A 502 -16.73 5.28 7.90
CA LEU A 502 -16.50 4.13 7.02
C LEU A 502 -15.48 3.13 7.57
N LEU A 503 -14.87 3.39 8.72
CA LEU A 503 -13.88 2.50 9.31
C LEU A 503 -14.54 1.17 9.72
N PRO A 504 -14.12 0.01 9.15
CA PRO A 504 -14.73 -1.27 9.49
C PRO A 504 -14.45 -1.64 10.96
N LYS A 505 -15.45 -2.15 11.67
CA LYS A 505 -15.34 -2.53 13.12
C LYS A 505 -14.24 -3.57 13.38
N ASN A 506 -14.02 -4.50 12.45
CA ASN A 506 -13.03 -5.56 12.53
C ASN A 506 -11.96 -5.36 11.44
N SER A 507 -11.47 -4.12 11.29
CA SER A 507 -10.48 -3.81 10.29
C SER A 507 -9.12 -4.44 10.59
N THR A 508 -8.36 -4.72 9.53
CA THR A 508 -6.95 -5.13 9.64
C THR A 508 -5.98 -3.95 9.74
N TYR A 509 -6.49 -2.73 9.75
CA TYR A 509 -5.69 -1.50 9.86
C TYR A 509 -4.94 -1.42 11.19
N GLN A 510 -3.64 -1.13 11.12
CA GLN A 510 -2.75 -1.09 12.29
C GLN A 510 -2.49 0.35 12.78
N GLY A 511 -2.74 1.35 11.96
CA GLY A 511 -2.55 2.76 12.29
C GLY A 511 -3.60 3.31 13.24
N VAL A 512 -3.33 4.49 13.79
CA VAL A 512 -4.22 5.21 14.71
C VAL A 512 -5.33 5.90 13.94
N ASP A 513 -6.57 5.80 14.42
CA ASP A 513 -7.68 6.64 13.97
C ASP A 513 -7.67 7.98 14.73
N TYR A 514 -7.11 9.01 14.13
CA TYR A 514 -7.11 10.37 14.69
C TYR A 514 -8.48 11.06 14.59
N ALA A 515 -9.38 10.60 13.71
CA ALA A 515 -10.72 11.19 13.60
C ALA A 515 -11.51 11.03 14.89
N SER A 516 -11.36 9.92 15.59
CA SER A 516 -12.04 9.63 16.84
C SER A 516 -11.69 10.66 17.95
N CYS A 517 -10.42 10.91 18.20
CA CYS A 517 -9.99 11.89 19.20
C CYS A 517 -10.39 13.33 18.84
N ILE A 518 -10.30 13.68 17.56
CA ILE A 518 -10.65 15.02 17.07
C ILE A 518 -12.15 15.28 17.23
N ARG A 519 -13.02 14.34 16.85
CA ARG A 519 -14.47 14.45 16.99
C ARG A 519 -14.91 14.56 18.45
N ASN A 520 -14.31 13.77 19.31
CA ASN A 520 -14.66 13.73 20.74
C ASN A 520 -13.95 14.81 21.56
N SER A 521 -13.09 15.63 20.93
CA SER A 521 -12.26 16.64 21.61
C SER A 521 -11.45 16.07 22.78
N THR A 522 -10.99 14.82 22.63
CA THR A 522 -10.10 14.15 23.57
C THR A 522 -8.65 14.25 23.13
N PRO A 523 -7.67 14.11 24.06
CA PRO A 523 -6.28 14.03 23.67
C PRO A 523 -6.05 12.90 22.65
N CYS A 524 -5.36 13.22 21.56
CA CYS A 524 -5.06 12.23 20.55
C CYS A 524 -3.94 11.28 21.02
N PRO A 525 -3.99 10.01 20.63
CA PRO A 525 -2.94 9.05 20.93
C PRO A 525 -1.60 9.53 20.37
N LYS A 526 -0.52 9.29 21.11
CA LYS A 526 0.84 9.52 20.65
C LYS A 526 1.43 8.23 20.12
N GLU A 527 2.00 8.28 18.94
CA GLU A 527 2.76 7.16 18.39
C GLU A 527 4.19 7.21 18.93
N THR A 528 4.50 6.35 19.90
CA THR A 528 5.80 6.35 20.58
C THR A 528 6.92 5.93 19.64
N TYR A 529 6.63 4.97 18.76
CA TYR A 529 7.58 4.41 17.83
C TYR A 529 7.05 4.54 16.40
N ILE A 530 7.88 5.11 15.52
CA ILE A 530 7.69 5.07 14.08
C ILE A 530 8.66 4.07 13.50
N TYR A 531 8.14 3.03 12.90
CA TYR A 531 8.93 2.02 12.22
C TYR A 531 8.87 2.25 10.71
N THR A 532 10.04 2.25 10.06
CA THR A 532 10.17 2.48 8.61
C THR A 532 10.95 1.36 7.96
N GLU A 533 10.45 0.86 6.84
CA GLU A 533 11.04 -0.19 6.03
C GLU A 533 11.74 0.39 4.79
N GLY A 534 12.93 -0.13 4.50
CA GLY A 534 13.67 0.23 3.31
C GLY A 534 14.15 -1.00 2.53
N ARG A 535 14.91 -0.77 1.48
CA ARG A 535 15.45 -1.85 0.64
C ARG A 535 16.53 -2.65 1.35
N MET A 536 17.39 -1.96 2.09
CA MET A 536 18.61 -2.51 2.67
C MET A 536 18.68 -2.32 4.18
N SER A 537 17.72 -1.60 4.74
CA SER A 537 17.72 -1.18 6.13
C SER A 537 16.31 -0.95 6.63
N GLU A 538 16.18 -0.85 7.92
CA GLU A 538 14.97 -0.52 8.66
C GLU A 538 15.32 0.45 9.76
N SER A 539 14.36 1.21 10.22
CA SER A 539 14.58 2.12 11.34
C SER A 539 13.42 2.11 12.33
N VAL A 540 13.75 2.42 13.57
CA VAL A 540 12.79 2.84 14.59
C VAL A 540 13.15 4.26 15.02
N ARG A 541 12.14 5.11 15.07
CA ARG A 541 12.23 6.51 15.48
C ARG A 541 11.31 6.77 16.65
N THR A 542 11.81 7.48 17.64
CA THR A 542 11.06 8.07 18.74
C THR A 542 11.20 9.61 18.69
N GLU A 543 10.56 10.33 19.61
CA GLU A 543 10.80 11.78 19.77
C GLU A 543 12.22 12.10 20.23
N ASN A 544 12.94 11.13 20.79
CA ASN A 544 14.25 11.34 21.42
C ASN A 544 15.42 10.82 20.58
N TYR A 545 15.22 9.75 19.85
CA TYR A 545 16.29 9.12 19.08
C TYR A 545 15.77 8.44 17.83
N LYS A 546 16.67 8.20 16.89
CA LYS A 546 16.48 7.34 15.72
C LYS A 546 17.56 6.26 15.70
N TYR A 547 17.14 5.01 15.50
CA TYR A 547 18.01 3.88 15.29
C TYR A 547 17.75 3.29 13.91
N ILE A 548 18.82 3.13 13.13
CA ILE A 548 18.80 2.55 11.79
C ILE A 548 19.61 1.29 11.83
N ARG A 549 19.04 0.19 11.35
CA ARG A 549 19.73 -1.09 11.22
C ARG A 549 19.75 -1.53 9.78
N ARG A 550 20.92 -1.86 9.27
CA ARG A 550 21.08 -2.42 7.93
C ARG A 550 20.96 -3.92 7.95
N TYR A 551 20.40 -4.48 6.87
CA TYR A 551 20.34 -5.93 6.75
C TYR A 551 21.75 -6.52 6.63
N PRO A 552 22.00 -7.71 7.18
CA PRO A 552 23.26 -8.41 7.00
C PRO A 552 23.60 -8.56 5.51
N GLY A 553 24.81 -8.19 5.12
CA GLY A 553 25.26 -8.18 3.74
C GLY A 553 25.02 -6.86 2.96
N PHE A 554 24.22 -5.95 3.51
CA PHE A 554 24.03 -4.61 2.97
C PHE A 554 24.71 -3.59 3.89
N THR A 555 26.01 -3.52 3.83
CA THR A 555 26.77 -2.53 4.58
C THR A 555 27.03 -1.33 3.70
N THR A 556 26.60 -0.15 4.15
CA THR A 556 26.96 1.09 3.46
C THR A 556 28.41 1.37 3.71
N VAL A 557 29.16 1.62 2.65
CA VAL A 557 30.50 2.15 2.78
C VAL A 557 30.37 3.65 2.90
N ARG A 558 30.49 4.17 4.14
CA ARG A 558 30.69 5.60 4.38
C ARG A 558 32.15 5.91 4.22
N ARG A 559 32.48 7.05 3.64
CA ARG A 559 33.83 7.58 3.75
C ARG A 559 33.86 8.60 4.87
N THR A 560 34.82 8.46 5.75
CA THR A 560 35.11 9.52 6.73
C THR A 560 35.58 10.79 6.02
N SER A 561 35.59 11.91 6.69
CA SER A 561 36.19 13.14 6.19
C SER A 561 37.66 12.99 5.76
N ALA A 562 38.34 11.94 6.25
CA ALA A 562 39.69 11.53 5.85
C ALA A 562 39.73 10.62 4.62
N GLY A 563 38.55 10.27 4.03
CA GLY A 563 38.46 9.42 2.84
C GLY A 563 38.50 7.91 3.10
N GLU A 564 38.56 7.48 4.36
CA GLU A 564 38.58 6.07 4.73
C GLU A 564 37.19 5.43 4.65
N PRO A 565 37.04 4.24 4.03
CA PRO A 565 35.77 3.56 3.96
C PRO A 565 35.34 3.05 5.36
N HIS A 566 34.13 3.40 5.77
CA HIS A 566 33.52 2.92 7.01
C HIS A 566 32.31 2.09 6.71
N THR A 567 32.31 0.83 7.17
CA THR A 567 31.18 -0.07 7.01
C THR A 567 30.29 0.02 8.25
N MET A 568 29.04 0.48 8.07
CA MET A 568 28.12 0.65 9.19
C MET A 568 27.00 -0.38 9.10
N ALA A 569 26.86 -1.17 10.17
CA ALA A 569 25.72 -2.08 10.34
C ALA A 569 24.55 -1.38 11.03
N GLU A 570 24.84 -0.39 11.86
CA GLU A 570 23.89 0.32 12.69
C GLU A 570 24.22 1.82 12.77
N GLU A 571 23.19 2.61 12.90
CA GLU A 571 23.30 4.05 13.16
C GLU A 571 22.37 4.45 14.30
N LEU A 572 22.81 5.36 15.14
CA LEU A 572 22.04 5.88 16.27
C LEU A 572 22.22 7.39 16.38
N TYR A 573 21.13 8.12 16.46
CA TYR A 573 21.10 9.58 16.56
C TYR A 573 20.27 10.03 17.75
N ASP A 574 20.80 10.95 18.57
CA ASP A 574 20.05 11.68 19.59
C ASP A 574 19.34 12.87 18.95
N LEU A 575 18.06 12.74 18.64
CA LEU A 575 17.30 13.75 17.90
C LEU A 575 17.06 15.06 18.70
N LYS A 576 17.27 15.03 20.02
CA LYS A 576 17.18 16.26 20.84
C LYS A 576 18.42 17.13 20.71
N GLN A 577 19.60 16.50 20.63
CA GLN A 577 20.86 17.21 20.54
C GLN A 577 21.35 17.34 19.11
N ASP A 578 20.95 16.40 18.24
CA ASP A 578 21.35 16.30 16.85
C ASP A 578 20.12 16.07 15.94
N PRO A 579 19.22 17.05 15.81
CA PRO A 579 18.01 16.92 14.99
C PRO A 579 18.30 16.78 13.48
N LYS A 580 19.54 16.98 13.05
CA LYS A 580 19.99 16.79 11.67
C LYS A 580 20.65 15.44 11.42
N GLU A 581 20.78 14.62 12.44
CA GLU A 581 21.32 13.24 12.33
C GLU A 581 22.77 13.18 11.79
N LEU A 582 23.62 14.10 12.21
CA LEU A 582 25.00 14.22 11.72
C LEU A 582 25.99 13.40 12.55
N ARG A 583 25.68 13.13 13.81
CA ARG A 583 26.56 12.45 14.76
C ARG A 583 26.05 11.05 15.09
N ASN A 584 26.61 10.05 14.43
CA ASN A 584 26.28 8.66 14.72
C ASN A 584 26.91 8.19 16.05
N LEU A 585 26.07 7.98 17.07
CA LEU A 585 26.45 7.55 18.40
C LEU A 585 26.75 6.05 18.50
N SER A 586 26.40 5.23 17.48
CA SER A 586 26.68 3.79 17.49
C SER A 586 28.17 3.44 17.38
N LEU A 587 28.99 4.42 16.99
CA LEU A 587 30.43 4.26 16.74
C LEU A 587 31.30 4.47 18.00
N GLY A 588 30.72 4.88 19.13
CA GLY A 588 31.44 5.22 20.34
C GLY A 588 30.79 4.69 21.61
N THR A 589 31.52 4.76 22.71
CA THR A 589 31.03 4.32 24.03
C THR A 589 29.99 5.28 24.64
N GLU A 590 29.92 6.52 24.16
CA GLU A 590 29.02 7.55 24.68
C GLU A 590 27.53 7.17 24.43
N GLY A 591 27.24 6.49 23.32
CA GLY A 591 25.89 6.05 22.96
C GLY A 591 25.49 4.68 23.46
N GLU A 592 26.32 3.95 24.20
CA GLU A 592 26.13 2.52 24.48
C GLU A 592 24.81 2.21 25.18
N ILE A 593 24.43 2.97 26.21
CA ILE A 593 23.17 2.78 26.94
C ILE A 593 21.97 3.04 26.03
N LEU A 594 22.01 4.12 25.27
CA LEU A 594 20.95 4.48 24.32
C LEU A 594 20.86 3.47 23.17
N LEU A 595 22.00 2.95 22.73
CA LEU A 595 22.07 1.91 21.70
C LEU A 595 21.44 0.59 22.15
N GLN A 596 21.70 0.18 23.39
CA GLN A 596 21.06 -1.01 23.97
C GLN A 596 19.54 -0.84 24.06
N GLN A 597 19.07 0.33 24.51
CA GLN A 597 17.65 0.65 24.55
C GLN A 597 17.06 0.63 23.13
N ALA A 598 17.67 1.31 22.19
CA ALA A 598 17.23 1.39 20.80
C ALA A 598 17.15 0.02 20.10
N ARG A 599 18.15 -0.84 20.35
CA ARG A 599 18.11 -2.24 19.88
C ARG A 599 16.98 -3.04 20.50
N ALA A 600 16.67 -2.81 21.79
CA ALA A 600 15.56 -3.47 22.46
C ALA A 600 14.23 -3.01 21.88
N ASP A 601 14.04 -1.71 21.70
CA ASP A 601 12.82 -1.14 21.12
C ASP A 601 12.62 -1.57 19.66
N PHE A 602 13.68 -1.54 18.87
CA PHE A 602 13.65 -2.06 17.49
C PHE A 602 13.23 -3.55 17.46
N ARG A 603 13.79 -4.36 18.34
CA ARG A 603 13.45 -5.78 18.42
C ARG A 603 11.99 -5.98 18.83
N ASN A 604 11.50 -5.26 19.83
CA ASN A 604 10.14 -5.35 20.30
C ASN A 604 9.13 -4.95 19.21
N GLU A 605 9.38 -3.86 18.48
CA GLU A 605 8.54 -3.44 17.37
C GLU A 605 8.53 -4.49 16.24
N ASN A 606 9.68 -5.12 15.96
CA ASN A 606 9.74 -6.22 14.99
C ASN A 606 8.91 -7.42 15.43
N PHE A 607 9.04 -7.87 16.69
CA PHE A 607 8.31 -9.02 17.19
C PHE A 607 6.82 -8.81 17.23
N LEU A 608 6.37 -7.59 17.55
CA LEU A 608 4.96 -7.28 17.70
C LEU A 608 4.24 -6.98 16.38
N LYS A 609 4.94 -6.36 15.44
CA LYS A 609 4.32 -5.77 14.25
C LYS A 609 4.75 -6.39 12.94
N ARG A 610 5.79 -7.22 12.93
CA ARG A 610 6.42 -7.72 11.71
C ARG A 610 6.30 -9.22 11.58
N ASN A 611 6.19 -9.67 10.36
CA ASN A 611 6.05 -11.08 10.01
C ASN A 611 7.37 -11.69 9.53
N GLY A 612 7.50 -13.00 9.59
CA GLY A 612 8.65 -13.74 9.10
C GLY A 612 8.58 -15.24 9.40
N LEU A 613 9.64 -15.93 9.05
CA LEU A 613 9.85 -17.30 9.54
C LEU A 613 10.25 -17.21 11.01
N ARG A 614 9.38 -17.64 11.89
CA ARG A 614 9.58 -17.58 13.33
C ARG A 614 10.08 -18.89 13.87
N ILE A 615 11.03 -18.79 14.79
CA ILE A 615 11.59 -19.93 15.51
C ILE A 615 11.44 -19.65 17.01
N TRP A 616 10.70 -20.49 17.67
CA TRP A 616 10.59 -20.50 19.11
C TRP A 616 11.38 -21.67 19.69
N ILE A 617 12.21 -21.36 20.69
CA ILE A 617 13.02 -22.36 21.40
C ILE A 617 12.52 -22.40 22.85
N PRO A 618 12.00 -23.56 23.31
CA PRO A 618 11.41 -23.67 24.64
C PRO A 618 12.46 -23.39 25.75
N PRO A 619 12.01 -22.89 26.90
CA PRO A 619 12.87 -22.68 28.06
C PRO A 619 13.65 -23.95 28.43
N CYS A 620 14.79 -23.77 29.03
CA CYS A 620 15.59 -24.84 29.55
C CYS A 620 15.17 -25.20 30.98
N GLU A 621 14.96 -26.48 31.24
CA GLU A 621 14.68 -27.00 32.60
C GLU A 621 15.95 -27.39 33.35
N GLU A 622 17.07 -27.52 32.64
CA GLU A 622 18.37 -27.86 33.21
C GLU A 622 19.12 -26.58 33.65
N THR A 623 20.10 -26.72 34.55
CA THR A 623 20.91 -25.58 35.06
C THR A 623 21.67 -24.84 33.96
N VAL A 624 22.06 -25.53 32.90
CA VAL A 624 22.69 -24.95 31.69
C VAL A 624 22.23 -25.73 30.48
N CYS A 625 21.61 -25.02 29.51
CA CYS A 625 21.35 -25.59 28.20
C CYS A 625 22.21 -24.91 27.16
N ARG A 626 22.74 -25.72 26.27
CA ARG A 626 23.37 -25.28 25.03
C ARG A 626 22.54 -25.75 23.87
N ASP A 627 21.74 -24.85 23.35
CA ASP A 627 20.86 -25.09 22.22
C ASP A 627 21.55 -24.68 20.94
N PHE A 628 21.50 -25.54 19.96
CA PHE A 628 22.06 -25.28 18.65
C PHE A 628 21.02 -25.68 17.59
N MET A 629 20.67 -24.76 16.71
CA MET A 629 19.84 -25.03 15.54
C MET A 629 20.63 -24.70 14.28
N SER A 630 20.72 -25.67 13.39
CA SER A 630 21.17 -25.41 12.02
C SER A 630 20.00 -25.39 11.07
N MET A 631 20.02 -24.43 10.17
CA MET A 631 19.07 -24.30 9.09
C MET A 631 19.83 -24.23 7.77
N SER A 632 19.49 -25.11 6.86
CA SER A 632 19.93 -25.05 5.47
C SER A 632 18.76 -24.62 4.61
N VAL A 633 18.90 -23.51 3.88
CA VAL A 633 17.88 -22.97 3.00
C VAL A 633 18.40 -23.00 1.57
N GLN A 634 17.56 -23.39 0.62
CA GLN A 634 17.92 -23.36 -0.80
C GLN A 634 18.08 -21.94 -1.34
N GLY A 635 17.59 -20.94 -0.62
CA GLY A 635 17.77 -19.51 -0.88
C GLY A 635 18.71 -18.85 0.12
N SER A 636 18.69 -17.53 0.19
CA SER A 636 19.44 -16.75 1.16
C SER A 636 18.53 -16.21 2.25
N VAL A 637 18.98 -16.24 3.51
CA VAL A 637 18.40 -15.43 4.57
C VAL A 637 19.09 -14.08 4.51
N TYR A 638 18.31 -13.03 4.33
CA TYR A 638 18.86 -11.68 4.16
C TYR A 638 18.80 -10.87 5.46
N ASP A 639 17.92 -11.22 6.38
CA ASP A 639 17.78 -10.56 7.66
C ASP A 639 17.31 -11.50 8.76
N TRP A 640 17.64 -11.16 10.02
CA TRP A 640 17.16 -11.83 11.22
C TRP A 640 17.07 -10.87 12.41
N VAL A 641 16.12 -11.15 13.27
CA VAL A 641 15.98 -10.49 14.58
C VAL A 641 15.93 -11.57 15.65
N ALA A 642 16.75 -11.45 16.68
CA ALA A 642 16.88 -12.45 17.72
C ALA A 642 17.01 -11.83 19.13
N PRO A 643 16.62 -12.54 20.18
CA PRO A 643 16.88 -12.14 21.56
C PRO A 643 18.39 -12.00 21.83
N PRO A 644 18.81 -11.19 22.83
CA PRO A 644 20.24 -11.04 23.18
C PRO A 644 20.94 -12.33 23.60
N THR A 645 20.14 -13.30 24.08
CA THR A 645 20.64 -14.63 24.49
C THR A 645 20.94 -15.54 23.31
N VAL A 646 20.63 -15.11 22.09
CA VAL A 646 20.76 -15.89 20.87
C VAL A 646 21.84 -15.30 19.99
N GLN A 647 22.78 -16.11 19.58
CA GLN A 647 23.79 -15.77 18.58
C GLN A 647 23.42 -16.43 17.24
N ILE A 648 23.44 -15.68 16.19
CA ILE A 648 23.20 -16.16 14.83
C ILE A 648 24.47 -15.99 14.03
N ALA A 649 24.97 -17.09 13.47
CA ALA A 649 26.09 -17.06 12.55
C ALA A 649 25.63 -17.55 11.17
N SER A 650 25.90 -16.75 10.13
CA SER A 650 25.80 -17.24 8.77
C SER A 650 27.05 -18.04 8.42
N GLY A 651 26.85 -19.31 8.09
CA GLY A 651 27.87 -20.12 7.43
C GLY A 651 28.05 -19.69 5.97
N SER A 652 28.32 -20.62 5.07
CA SER A 652 28.14 -20.32 3.62
C SER A 652 26.75 -19.76 3.37
N ALA A 653 26.54 -18.98 2.30
CA ALA A 653 25.29 -18.27 1.99
C ALA A 653 23.97 -19.08 2.03
N LYS A 654 24.03 -20.35 2.38
CA LYS A 654 22.91 -21.29 2.43
C LYS A 654 22.65 -21.91 3.82
N THR A 655 23.49 -21.60 4.81
CA THR A 655 23.37 -22.23 6.14
C THR A 655 23.44 -21.17 7.22
N ILE A 656 22.46 -21.18 8.11
CA ILE A 656 22.42 -20.35 9.32
C ILE A 656 22.50 -21.29 10.53
N SER A 657 23.32 -20.92 11.50
CA SER A 657 23.35 -21.55 12.81
C SER A 657 22.87 -20.58 13.88
N VAL A 658 22.02 -21.07 14.76
CA VAL A 658 21.49 -20.35 15.90
C VAL A 658 21.99 -21.03 17.15
N THR A 659 22.63 -20.28 18.03
CA THR A 659 23.11 -20.79 19.33
C THR A 659 22.46 -20.01 20.45
N LYS A 660 21.84 -20.69 21.40
CA LYS A 660 21.28 -20.11 22.61
C LYS A 660 21.92 -20.75 23.83
N GLU A 661 22.49 -19.92 24.71
CA GLU A 661 22.92 -20.34 26.04
C GLU A 661 21.95 -19.78 27.06
N SER A 662 21.28 -20.66 27.80
CA SER A 662 20.40 -20.27 28.90
C SER A 662 21.00 -20.75 30.24
N LYS A 663 21.14 -19.82 31.17
CA LYS A 663 21.49 -20.11 32.58
C LYS A 663 20.23 -20.11 33.42
N ASP A 664 20.16 -21.01 34.42
CA ASP A 664 19.02 -21.17 35.32
C ASP A 664 18.59 -19.83 35.96
N ARG A 665 17.35 -19.44 35.84
CA ARG A 665 16.75 -18.34 36.59
C ARG A 665 16.21 -18.83 37.95
N LYS A 666 16.97 -19.55 38.70
CA LYS A 666 16.62 -19.84 40.10
C LYS A 666 16.79 -18.58 40.93
N GLY A 667 15.73 -17.83 41.15
CA GLY A 667 15.77 -16.70 42.07
C GLY A 667 14.72 -15.63 41.99
N SER A 668 13.74 -15.69 41.11
CA SER A 668 12.61 -14.78 41.16
C SER A 668 11.34 -15.52 41.57
N ASN A 669 10.80 -15.17 42.74
CA ASN A 669 9.51 -15.63 43.22
C ASN A 669 8.43 -15.46 42.15
N ALA A 670 8.09 -16.56 41.49
CA ALA A 670 6.96 -16.62 40.57
C ALA A 670 5.67 -16.57 41.40
N SER A 671 5.09 -15.40 41.54
CA SER A 671 3.69 -15.28 41.87
C SER A 671 2.89 -15.84 40.69
N SER A 672 1.90 -16.66 40.99
CA SER A 672 0.99 -17.37 40.09
C SER A 672 0.14 -16.38 39.24
N GLN A 673 0.75 -15.84 38.21
CA GLN A 673 0.08 -15.20 37.08
C GLN A 673 0.43 -16.01 35.86
N GLU A 674 -0.54 -16.27 35.00
CA GLU A 674 -0.34 -16.90 33.69
C GLU A 674 0.91 -16.33 33.02
N PRO A 675 1.79 -17.18 32.40
CA PRO A 675 3.00 -16.68 31.78
C PRO A 675 2.62 -15.63 30.75
N LYS A 676 2.96 -14.36 31.03
CA LYS A 676 2.87 -13.31 30.02
C LYS A 676 3.66 -13.80 28.81
N GLN A 677 2.98 -13.87 27.68
CA GLN A 677 3.57 -14.17 26.38
C GLN A 677 4.78 -13.27 26.16
N ASP A 678 5.97 -13.79 26.34
CA ASP A 678 7.20 -13.05 26.06
C ASP A 678 7.60 -13.31 24.61
N LEU A 679 6.94 -12.58 23.69
CA LEU A 679 7.21 -12.61 22.25
C LEU A 679 8.68 -12.25 21.94
N SER A 680 9.41 -11.65 22.88
CA SER A 680 10.79 -11.26 22.70
C SER A 680 11.78 -12.44 22.66
N GLU A 681 11.34 -13.65 23.02
CA GLU A 681 12.16 -14.86 22.96
C GLU A 681 12.15 -15.57 21.60
N GLU A 682 11.31 -15.13 20.67
CA GLU A 682 11.26 -15.69 19.32
C GLU A 682 12.37 -15.10 18.42
N ILE A 683 12.84 -15.93 17.50
CA ILE A 683 13.76 -15.52 16.43
C ILE A 683 12.94 -15.34 15.17
N ILE A 684 13.13 -14.21 14.49
CA ILE A 684 12.52 -13.94 13.19
C ILE A 684 13.60 -14.02 12.13
N LEU A 685 13.38 -14.83 11.11
CA LEU A 685 14.24 -14.91 9.93
C LEU A 685 13.48 -14.44 8.68
N ARG A 686 14.14 -13.66 7.85
CA ARG A 686 13.60 -13.22 6.57
C ARG A 686 14.37 -13.83 5.43
N THR A 687 13.65 -14.58 4.59
CA THR A 687 14.24 -15.35 3.49
C THR A 687 13.92 -14.72 2.14
N VAL A 688 14.81 -14.98 1.19
CA VAL A 688 14.73 -14.42 -0.17
C VAL A 688 13.65 -15.07 -1.01
N ASN A 689 13.43 -16.36 -0.87
CA ASN A 689 12.45 -17.10 -1.67
C ASN A 689 11.79 -18.20 -0.84
N PRO A 690 10.52 -18.05 -0.47
CA PRO A 690 9.78 -19.00 0.35
C PRO A 690 9.35 -20.28 -0.41
N GLU A 691 9.37 -20.29 -1.73
CA GLU A 691 9.08 -21.48 -2.52
C GLU A 691 10.22 -22.51 -2.44
N LEU A 692 11.38 -22.07 -1.98
CA LEU A 692 12.53 -22.94 -1.79
C LEU A 692 12.43 -23.71 -0.48
N GLY A 693 12.91 -24.93 -0.48
CA GLY A 693 12.90 -25.77 0.69
C GLY A 693 13.90 -25.34 1.76
N ALA A 694 13.58 -25.61 3.01
CA ALA A 694 14.46 -25.45 4.15
C ALA A 694 14.51 -26.73 4.96
N PHE A 695 15.69 -27.02 5.50
CA PHE A 695 15.92 -28.12 6.40
C PHE A 695 16.37 -27.57 7.77
N PHE A 696 15.74 -28.06 8.84
CA PHE A 696 16.00 -27.63 10.20
C PHE A 696 16.50 -28.80 11.04
N GLN A 697 17.59 -28.59 11.79
CA GLN A 697 18.07 -29.55 12.76
C GLN A 697 18.33 -28.82 14.09
N PHE A 698 17.75 -29.31 15.15
CA PHE A 698 17.95 -28.76 16.51
C PHE A 698 18.62 -29.78 17.42
N THR A 699 19.58 -29.32 18.22
CA THR A 699 20.20 -30.11 19.25
C THR A 699 20.22 -29.34 20.57
N ARG A 700 19.94 -30.03 21.67
CA ARG A 700 20.07 -29.51 23.03
C ARG A 700 21.10 -30.36 23.78
N ASN A 701 22.13 -29.74 24.28
CA ASN A 701 23.26 -30.42 24.95
C ASN A 701 23.84 -31.59 24.10
N GLY A 702 23.92 -31.38 22.77
CA GLY A 702 24.44 -32.37 21.82
C GLY A 702 23.50 -33.49 21.42
N LYS A 703 22.29 -33.56 22.00
CA LYS A 703 21.25 -34.53 21.61
C LYS A 703 20.28 -33.90 20.60
N THR A 704 20.02 -34.60 19.51
CA THR A 704 19.04 -34.19 18.52
C THR A 704 17.62 -34.21 19.11
N ILE A 705 16.92 -33.10 18.98
CA ILE A 705 15.55 -32.92 19.47
C ILE A 705 14.63 -32.70 18.26
N PRO A 706 13.43 -33.31 18.19
CA PRO A 706 12.46 -33.06 17.15
C PRO A 706 12.04 -31.58 17.11
N VAL A 707 11.77 -31.08 15.91
CA VAL A 707 11.25 -29.71 15.68
C VAL A 707 9.81 -29.80 15.20
N ARG A 708 8.93 -28.97 15.73
CA ARG A 708 7.55 -28.83 15.28
C ARG A 708 7.43 -27.78 14.19
N PHE A 709 6.52 -27.99 13.26
CA PHE A 709 6.37 -27.14 12.07
C PHE A 709 4.92 -26.69 11.84
N GLY A 710 4.79 -25.45 11.39
CA GLY A 710 3.54 -24.88 10.93
C GLY A 710 2.45 -24.78 12.01
N LYS A 711 1.20 -24.64 11.57
CA LYS A 711 0.05 -24.39 12.45
C LYS A 711 -0.22 -25.54 13.43
N TYR A 712 -0.03 -26.77 13.00
CA TYR A 712 -0.45 -27.94 13.75
C TYR A 712 0.70 -28.67 14.47
N GLY A 713 1.92 -28.12 14.42
CA GLY A 713 3.08 -28.71 15.07
C GLY A 713 3.44 -30.08 14.50
N LEU A 714 3.30 -30.29 13.19
CA LEU A 714 3.67 -31.53 12.53
C LEU A 714 5.20 -31.70 12.60
N GLU A 715 5.65 -32.90 12.93
CA GLU A 715 7.08 -33.22 12.96
C GLU A 715 7.53 -33.75 11.60
N PHE A 716 8.40 -32.99 10.90
CA PHE A 716 9.01 -33.43 9.65
C PHE A 716 10.52 -33.64 9.88
N GLN A 717 10.97 -34.86 9.97
CA GLN A 717 12.37 -35.15 10.29
C GLN A 717 13.28 -35.45 9.10
N LYS A 718 12.81 -35.58 7.89
CA LYS A 718 13.63 -36.16 6.81
C LYS A 718 13.51 -35.53 5.42
N SER A 719 12.71 -34.52 5.20
CA SER A 719 12.58 -33.88 3.88
C SER A 719 12.67 -32.36 3.98
N MET A 720 13.14 -31.73 2.92
CA MET A 720 13.04 -30.28 2.79
C MET A 720 11.56 -29.88 2.83
N THR A 721 11.23 -28.93 3.71
CA THR A 721 9.91 -28.37 3.85
C THR A 721 9.91 -27.02 3.14
N HIS A 722 8.92 -26.78 2.28
CA HIS A 722 8.76 -25.46 1.68
C HIS A 722 8.35 -24.45 2.76
N ILE A 723 8.97 -23.29 2.78
CA ILE A 723 8.69 -22.27 3.80
C ILE A 723 7.24 -21.82 3.72
N GLU A 724 6.64 -21.84 2.52
CA GLU A 724 5.22 -21.52 2.33
C GLU A 724 4.26 -22.51 3.01
N ASP A 725 4.67 -23.78 3.18
CA ASP A 725 3.86 -24.80 3.87
C ASP A 725 3.82 -24.58 5.39
N LEU A 726 4.73 -23.75 5.91
CA LEU A 726 4.80 -23.39 7.32
C LEU A 726 3.89 -22.21 7.69
N ILE A 727 3.16 -21.65 6.73
CA ILE A 727 2.31 -20.46 6.93
C ILE A 727 1.17 -20.78 7.90
N VAL A 728 1.02 -19.94 8.88
CA VAL A 728 -0.14 -19.91 9.78
C VAL A 728 -1.01 -18.71 9.44
N SER A 729 -2.33 -18.92 9.48
CA SER A 729 -3.30 -17.84 9.21
C SER A 729 -3.47 -16.88 10.38
N GLU A 730 -3.06 -17.27 11.54
CA GLU A 730 -3.07 -16.53 12.80
C GLU A 730 -1.63 -16.22 13.21
N ARG A 731 -1.44 -15.24 14.08
CA ARG A 731 -0.09 -14.79 14.48
C ARG A 731 0.79 -15.89 15.06
N GLN A 732 0.17 -16.91 15.67
CA GLN A 732 0.91 -17.97 16.36
C GLN A 732 0.16 -19.31 16.24
N PRO A 733 0.89 -20.45 16.25
CA PRO A 733 0.28 -21.75 16.43
C PRO A 733 -0.34 -21.93 17.83
N ASP A 734 -1.45 -22.63 17.93
CA ASP A 734 -2.05 -22.96 19.21
C ASP A 734 -1.10 -23.85 20.05
N GLY A 735 -0.93 -23.50 21.32
CA GLY A 735 -0.07 -24.22 22.23
C GLY A 735 1.44 -24.04 22.04
N LEU A 736 1.85 -23.04 21.23
CA LEU A 736 3.26 -22.75 20.97
C LEU A 736 4.09 -22.67 22.26
N TYR A 737 3.70 -21.83 23.19
CA TYR A 737 4.49 -21.59 24.42
C TYR A 737 4.40 -22.70 25.48
N ALA A 738 3.46 -23.61 25.34
CA ALA A 738 3.37 -24.82 26.16
C ALA A 738 4.15 -26.01 25.56
N SER A 739 4.71 -25.87 24.37
CA SER A 739 5.44 -26.93 23.70
C SER A 739 6.79 -27.19 24.39
N PRO A 740 7.12 -28.46 24.72
CA PRO A 740 8.46 -28.81 25.17
C PRO A 740 9.47 -28.88 24.03
N LEU A 741 9.03 -28.78 22.79
CA LEU A 741 9.83 -28.89 21.58
C LEU A 741 9.97 -27.54 20.88
N PRO A 742 11.09 -27.27 20.20
CA PRO A 742 11.23 -26.11 19.32
C PRO A 742 10.18 -26.10 18.24
N TRP A 743 9.77 -24.90 17.85
CA TRP A 743 8.73 -24.73 16.84
C TRP A 743 9.17 -23.75 15.77
N VAL A 744 8.97 -24.12 14.50
CA VAL A 744 9.24 -23.27 13.34
C VAL A 744 7.92 -23.04 12.59
N TYR A 745 7.56 -21.81 12.38
CA TYR A 745 6.34 -21.43 11.66
C TYR A 745 6.54 -20.13 10.89
N ASN A 746 5.65 -19.84 9.97
CA ASN A 746 5.70 -18.66 9.14
C ASN A 746 4.40 -17.88 9.27
N ASP A 747 4.45 -16.66 9.73
CA ASP A 747 3.31 -15.76 9.83
C ASP A 747 3.04 -14.94 8.57
N GLY A 748 3.65 -15.32 7.45
CA GLY A 748 3.29 -14.91 6.10
C GLY A 748 4.07 -13.75 5.52
N ALA A 749 5.22 -13.37 6.09
CA ALA A 749 6.09 -12.39 5.46
C ALA A 749 7.15 -13.06 4.60
N PHE A 750 7.21 -12.63 3.37
CA PHE A 750 8.23 -13.05 2.42
C PHE A 750 8.87 -11.83 1.81
N SER A 751 10.16 -11.90 1.57
CA SER A 751 10.87 -10.87 0.84
C SER A 751 11.61 -11.50 -0.33
N GLY A 752 11.57 -10.83 -1.45
CA GLY A 752 12.29 -11.26 -2.64
C GLY A 752 13.56 -10.45 -2.82
N SER A 753 14.65 -11.09 -3.05
CA SER A 753 15.85 -10.47 -3.60
C SER A 753 16.37 -11.34 -4.73
N GLY A 754 16.89 -10.73 -5.74
CA GLY A 754 17.52 -11.40 -6.86
C GLY A 754 17.53 -10.49 -8.07
N GLU A 755 18.50 -9.58 -8.13
CA GLU A 755 18.68 -8.69 -9.29
C GLU A 755 18.82 -9.45 -10.61
N SER A 756 19.48 -10.60 -10.60
CA SER A 756 19.78 -11.35 -11.82
C SER A 756 18.55 -11.97 -12.50
N GLU A 757 17.48 -12.25 -11.75
CA GLU A 757 16.25 -12.81 -12.32
C GLU A 757 15.26 -11.72 -12.75
N VAL A 758 15.25 -10.58 -12.05
CA VAL A 758 14.38 -9.42 -12.34
C VAL A 758 14.70 -8.84 -13.73
N GLN A 759 15.97 -8.74 -14.09
CA GLN A 759 16.40 -8.22 -15.39
C GLN A 759 15.97 -9.10 -16.57
N LYS A 760 15.78 -10.41 -16.35
CA LYS A 760 15.30 -11.32 -17.41
C LYS A 760 13.80 -11.24 -17.67
N GLU A 761 13.03 -10.82 -16.70
CA GLU A 761 11.55 -10.77 -16.78
C GLU A 761 10.99 -9.39 -17.14
N MET A 762 11.80 -8.34 -17.05
CA MET A 762 11.34 -6.97 -17.37
C MET A 762 11.31 -6.77 -18.89
N GLY A 763 10.21 -6.26 -19.40
CA GLY A 763 10.13 -5.79 -20.79
C GLY A 763 11.14 -4.65 -21.02
N LYS A 764 11.67 -4.54 -22.26
CA LYS A 764 12.66 -3.53 -22.64
C LYS A 764 12.24 -2.10 -22.29
N GLU A 765 10.95 -1.83 -22.35
CA GLU A 765 10.37 -0.53 -22.03
C GLU A 765 10.45 -0.20 -20.55
N VAL A 766 10.13 -1.18 -19.68
CA VAL A 766 10.24 -1.00 -18.23
C VAL A 766 11.69 -0.86 -17.80
N LYS A 767 12.60 -1.61 -18.44
CA LYS A 767 14.03 -1.47 -18.20
C LYS A 767 14.49 -0.04 -18.51
N LYS A 768 14.16 0.47 -19.70
CA LYS A 768 14.49 1.84 -20.12
C LYS A 768 13.96 2.90 -19.15
N ILE A 769 12.77 2.70 -18.62
CA ILE A 769 12.15 3.58 -17.66
C ILE A 769 12.92 3.59 -16.34
N LEU A 770 13.25 2.41 -15.82
CA LEU A 770 14.03 2.27 -14.61
C LEU A 770 15.45 2.82 -14.77
N GLU A 771 16.01 2.72 -15.96
CA GLU A 771 17.28 3.36 -16.35
C GLU A 771 17.15 4.88 -16.36
N THR A 772 16.09 5.42 -16.99
CA THR A 772 15.82 6.87 -17.05
C THR A 772 15.65 7.47 -15.64
N TRP A 773 15.09 6.70 -14.73
CA TRP A 773 14.86 7.12 -13.33
C TRP A 773 16.04 6.79 -12.41
N GLY A 774 17.13 6.24 -12.94
CA GLY A 774 18.32 5.91 -12.15
C GLY A 774 18.18 4.70 -11.23
N TYR A 775 17.17 3.87 -11.42
CA TYR A 775 16.97 2.67 -10.60
C TYR A 775 17.78 1.46 -11.08
N ILE A 776 18.22 1.44 -12.33
CA ILE A 776 19.14 0.44 -12.89
C ILE A 776 20.16 1.13 -13.80
N HIS A 777 21.40 0.63 -13.77
CA HIS A 777 22.46 1.01 -14.69
C HIS A 777 22.86 -0.23 -15.51
N GLU A 778 23.24 -0.04 -16.78
CA GLU A 778 23.80 -1.13 -17.60
C GLU A 778 25.15 -1.62 -17.10
#